data_f54e658d289ce54e804bbead87830ebc
#
_entry.id   f54e658d289ce54e804bbead87830ebc
#
_cell.length_a   1.000
_cell.length_b   1.000
_cell.length_c   1.000
_cell.angle_alpha   90.00
_cell.angle_beta   90.00
_cell.angle_gamma   90.00
#
_symmetry.space_group_name_H-M   'P 1'
#
loop_
_entity.id
_entity.type
_entity.pdbx_description
1 polymer ?
#
loop_
_entity_poly.entity_id
_entity_poly.type
_entity_poly.pdbx_seq_one_letter_code
_entity_poly.pdbx_strand_id
1 'polypeptide(L)'
;MEEMLCRCSKHLLFPTPSGSKPGRKFARDRKVDIEHLKIEVTPDFTARSIAGTATVSFSPIARPLPELRLDAVDLRIAQVTVTGAVLKEHHATEEELVLTFREPVAPGAKVSVMISYTASPDRGLYFRTPEMGYPAGDTQLWTQGEPELHRFWFPGYDFPNERFTSEVICHAPEEMEVVSNGALISRTRNSSGLVTTHWRQDQPHVNYLVALACGKFTKLEDSLDGLPLAVFVPPSNTAEAANTFLDTKKILSFFQREIGVPYPWAKYFQVYCHDFVAGGMENTSASFMAESLMFSSSTEQLRTLHELDAHETAHQWFGDLVTCRDWAHLWLNEGFASYYTVLYEGEKFGADGMAHALWDESRAVLGAAPDTKPMVWRDYTDPMQQFDYRSYPKGAWVLHMLRSQLGPDLFREGVKTYLNRHRNGIVTTDDLQQALEDVSGLSFDQFFDQWVYHGGHPELAVDYAWDSGSQMARISVRQTQTVSPQVPLFRVPLPVRFTLPGGQVVDKTLDVKNTSEDYYIKLSATPEMVRIDPAFTVLAKVAFNPPGDMLSRQLTSGDMLGRLQAVLVLSERKDDETVKSLATVLAQDNFWAVRLEAVKVLRKIETPAAREALMNAPAQPDARVRKEWIAALGSLFTTEATVRLARLATEEQNPELLATIVRALAPSADSTPSDLLARDSYRHIVAFSAIQTLRARDDQGSAAAVLARLQKIRTPNANTPAPRAQDYTAALDALAFLSRQQPDPSATIDFLTSHLTDPREGYRAAAATALGTLGNQRARAALTTLAASRQPANSPVRAAAEAALARLTSLQSGAPELQDLVQRLQEQQKRLEELSATLKNLEKKTAPEK
;
A
#
# COMPACT_ATOMS: atom_id res chain seq x y z
N MET A 1 -6.22 7.33 7.96
CA MET A 1 -4.75 7.33 8.12
C MET A 1 -4.13 6.04 7.56
N GLU A 2 -4.79 4.87 7.63
CA GLU A 2 -4.34 3.63 6.98
C GLU A 2 -4.44 3.62 5.44
N GLU A 3 -5.32 4.43 4.83
CA GLU A 3 -5.43 4.54 3.36
C GLU A 3 -4.36 5.46 2.72
N MET A 4 -3.56 6.17 3.51
CA MET A 4 -2.54 7.12 3.03
C MET A 4 -1.09 6.61 3.13
N LEU A 5 -0.86 5.47 3.75
CA LEU A 5 0.42 4.79 3.60
C LEU A 5 0.50 4.33 2.15
N CYS A 6 1.55 4.72 1.46
CA CYS A 6 1.83 4.44 0.06
C CYS A 6 1.18 3.14 -0.41
N ARG A 7 0.39 3.17 -1.50
CA ARG A 7 -0.26 1.98 -2.08
C ARG A 7 0.72 0.87 -2.39
N CYS A 8 1.99 1.20 -2.41
CA CYS A 8 3.13 0.30 -2.60
C CYS A 8 3.69 -0.26 -1.29
N SER A 9 3.36 0.31 -0.10
CA SER A 9 3.92 -0.19 1.16
C SER A 9 3.38 -1.59 1.44
N LYS A 10 4.32 -2.53 1.60
CA LYS A 10 4.06 -3.94 1.91
C LYS A 10 3.67 -4.09 3.39
N HIS A 11 2.57 -3.46 3.84
CA HIS A 11 2.00 -3.74 5.17
C HIS A 11 1.40 -5.15 5.18
N LEU A 12 2.29 -6.12 5.34
CA LEU A 12 1.98 -7.52 5.33
C LEU A 12 1.40 -7.95 6.67
N LEU A 13 0.25 -8.61 6.63
CA LEU A 13 -0.35 -9.34 7.74
C LEU A 13 0.41 -10.67 8.00
N PHE A 14 1.75 -10.63 8.07
CA PHE A 14 2.50 -11.80 8.48
C PHE A 14 2.63 -11.85 10.00
N PRO A 15 2.29 -12.97 10.63
CA PRO A 15 2.65 -13.17 12.03
C PRO A 15 4.19 -13.22 12.14
N THR A 16 4.73 -12.38 13.01
CA THR A 16 6.16 -12.31 13.32
C THR A 16 6.66 -13.71 13.73
N PRO A 17 7.72 -14.25 13.12
CA PRO A 17 8.30 -15.50 13.60
C PRO A 17 8.75 -15.33 15.06
N SER A 18 8.25 -16.16 15.94
CA SER A 18 8.70 -16.20 17.34
C SER A 18 10.08 -16.82 17.39
N GLY A 19 11.15 -16.06 17.61
CA GLY A 19 12.45 -16.64 17.90
C GLY A 19 13.71 -15.87 17.49
N SER A 20 13.62 -14.69 16.86
CA SER A 20 14.83 -13.94 16.53
C SER A 20 15.49 -13.36 17.78
N LYS A 21 16.81 -13.59 17.94
CA LYS A 21 17.59 -13.04 19.06
C LYS A 21 17.76 -11.53 18.89
N PRO A 22 17.58 -10.75 19.96
CA PRO A 22 17.88 -9.31 19.91
C PRO A 22 19.37 -9.09 19.63
N GLY A 23 19.69 -8.05 18.85
CA GLY A 23 21.05 -7.67 18.52
C GLY A 23 21.17 -7.13 17.09
N ARG A 24 22.22 -6.35 16.84
CA ARG A 24 22.46 -5.75 15.53
C ARG A 24 22.63 -6.81 14.45
N LYS A 25 21.94 -6.67 13.35
CA LYS A 25 21.98 -7.55 12.18
C LYS A 25 22.96 -7.03 11.13
N PHE A 26 23.70 -7.95 10.55
CA PHE A 26 24.64 -7.70 9.47
C PHE A 26 24.44 -8.73 8.37
N ALA A 27 25.04 -8.50 7.21
CA ALA A 27 25.04 -9.48 6.14
C ALA A 27 25.61 -10.83 6.61
N ARG A 28 25.04 -11.94 6.11
CA ARG A 28 25.53 -13.28 6.36
C ARG A 28 26.92 -13.47 5.76
N ASP A 29 27.71 -14.39 6.36
CA ASP A 29 28.97 -14.85 5.78
C ASP A 29 28.69 -15.54 4.43
N ARG A 30 29.42 -15.11 3.42
CA ARG A 30 29.38 -15.72 2.08
C ARG A 30 30.60 -16.65 1.94
N LYS A 31 30.43 -17.93 2.29
CA LYS A 31 31.49 -18.96 2.26
C LYS A 31 31.62 -19.60 0.89
N VAL A 32 30.55 -19.57 0.09
CA VAL A 32 30.45 -20.10 -1.25
C VAL A 32 30.00 -19.02 -2.21
N ASP A 33 30.36 -19.17 -3.46
CA ASP A 33 29.85 -18.45 -4.61
C ASP A 33 28.85 -19.37 -5.30
N ILE A 34 27.55 -19.05 -5.20
CA ILE A 34 26.52 -19.82 -5.90
C ILE A 34 26.46 -19.27 -7.32
N GLU A 35 26.70 -20.13 -8.29
CA GLU A 35 26.78 -19.74 -9.68
C GLU A 35 25.45 -19.92 -10.41
N HIS A 36 24.71 -20.98 -10.02
CA HIS A 36 23.46 -21.33 -10.68
C HIS A 36 22.51 -22.07 -9.76
N LEU A 37 21.23 -21.73 -9.86
CA LEU A 37 20.11 -22.41 -9.22
C LEU A 37 19.16 -22.94 -10.30
N LYS A 38 18.89 -24.26 -10.29
CA LYS A 38 17.85 -24.85 -11.12
C LYS A 38 16.77 -25.46 -10.25
N ILE A 39 15.52 -25.04 -10.46
CA ILE A 39 14.34 -25.56 -9.79
C ILE A 39 13.47 -26.28 -10.82
N GLU A 40 13.11 -27.53 -10.56
CA GLU A 40 12.20 -28.30 -11.40
C GLU A 40 11.08 -28.86 -10.52
N VAL A 41 9.82 -28.48 -10.77
CA VAL A 41 8.69 -28.77 -9.90
C VAL A 41 7.43 -29.21 -10.65
N THR A 42 6.65 -30.05 -9.99
CA THR A 42 5.31 -30.47 -10.39
C THR A 42 4.34 -30.09 -9.27
N PRO A 43 3.47 -29.07 -9.46
CA PRO A 43 2.45 -28.72 -8.49
C PRO A 43 1.30 -29.74 -8.48
N ASP A 44 0.81 -30.05 -7.28
CA ASP A 44 -0.47 -30.72 -7.07
C ASP A 44 -1.47 -29.73 -6.45
N PHE A 45 -2.39 -29.23 -7.27
CA PHE A 45 -3.37 -28.24 -6.85
C PHE A 45 -4.41 -28.78 -5.87
N THR A 46 -4.70 -30.09 -5.93
CA THR A 46 -5.64 -30.78 -5.02
C THR A 46 -5.01 -30.95 -3.63
N ALA A 47 -3.78 -31.47 -3.59
CA ALA A 47 -3.04 -31.64 -2.34
C ALA A 47 -2.42 -30.32 -1.83
N ARG A 48 -2.38 -29.29 -2.68
CA ARG A 48 -1.70 -28.01 -2.40
C ARG A 48 -0.26 -28.23 -1.98
N SER A 49 0.45 -28.98 -2.79
CA SER A 49 1.83 -29.39 -2.55
C SER A 49 2.63 -29.32 -3.85
N ILE A 50 3.93 -29.36 -3.71
CA ILE A 50 4.87 -29.49 -4.82
C ILE A 50 5.80 -30.68 -4.59
N ALA A 51 6.18 -31.32 -5.66
CA ALA A 51 7.27 -32.30 -5.69
C ALA A 51 8.29 -31.88 -6.75
N GLY A 52 9.57 -31.98 -6.46
CA GLY A 52 10.57 -31.56 -7.43
C GLY A 52 12.01 -31.70 -6.98
N THR A 53 12.88 -31.04 -7.70
CA THR A 53 14.31 -30.97 -7.42
C THR A 53 14.81 -29.53 -7.42
N ALA A 54 15.71 -29.22 -6.49
CA ALA A 54 16.53 -28.02 -6.53
C ALA A 54 17.99 -28.42 -6.76
N THR A 55 18.63 -27.83 -7.77
CA THR A 55 20.06 -28.07 -8.06
C THR A 55 20.82 -26.79 -7.82
N VAL A 56 21.72 -26.78 -6.86
CA VAL A 56 22.59 -25.64 -6.50
C VAL A 56 24.00 -25.94 -7.00
N SER A 57 24.51 -25.11 -7.91
CA SER A 57 25.89 -25.17 -8.40
C SER A 57 26.70 -24.06 -7.75
N PHE A 58 27.83 -24.42 -7.12
CA PHE A 58 28.61 -23.46 -6.34
C PHE A 58 30.10 -23.79 -6.36
N SER A 59 30.91 -22.84 -5.90
CA SER A 59 32.32 -23.06 -5.54
C SER A 59 32.65 -22.40 -4.20
N PRO A 60 33.46 -23.06 -3.31
CA PRO A 60 33.95 -22.39 -2.09
C PRO A 60 34.87 -21.22 -2.45
N ILE A 61 34.71 -20.09 -1.74
CA ILE A 61 35.42 -18.83 -2.09
C ILE A 61 36.90 -18.89 -1.70
N ALA A 62 37.21 -18.96 -0.41
CA ALA A 62 38.58 -18.75 0.08
C ALA A 62 39.13 -19.86 0.97
N ARG A 63 38.26 -20.67 1.54
CA ARG A 63 38.64 -21.73 2.50
C ARG A 63 38.03 -23.07 2.09
N PRO A 64 38.71 -24.19 2.39
CA PRO A 64 38.08 -25.51 2.21
C PRO A 64 36.75 -25.57 2.95
N LEU A 65 35.71 -26.08 2.27
CA LEU A 65 34.35 -26.14 2.78
C LEU A 65 34.03 -27.53 3.30
N PRO A 66 33.96 -27.79 4.62
CA PRO A 66 33.60 -29.08 5.16
C PRO A 66 32.11 -29.39 5.06
N GLU A 67 31.26 -28.36 5.08
CA GLU A 67 29.81 -28.48 5.00
C GLU A 67 29.18 -27.31 4.23
N LEU A 68 28.11 -27.60 3.46
CA LEU A 68 27.21 -26.61 2.86
C LEU A 68 25.93 -26.56 3.69
N ARG A 69 25.48 -25.34 4.02
CA ARG A 69 24.20 -25.09 4.68
C ARG A 69 23.28 -24.34 3.73
N LEU A 70 22.08 -24.86 3.56
CA LEU A 70 21.03 -24.23 2.76
C LEU A 70 19.81 -23.99 3.65
N ASP A 71 19.20 -22.82 3.54
CA ASP A 71 17.92 -22.53 4.20
C ASP A 71 16.84 -23.47 3.65
N ALA A 72 16.10 -24.14 4.55
CA ALA A 72 15.09 -25.13 4.20
C ALA A 72 14.16 -25.33 5.40
N VAL A 73 12.90 -24.91 5.28
CA VAL A 73 11.91 -24.98 6.36
C VAL A 73 10.73 -25.82 5.91
N ASP A 74 10.35 -26.81 6.73
CA ASP A 74 9.22 -27.73 6.47
C ASP A 74 9.30 -28.49 5.13
N LEU A 75 10.51 -28.67 4.60
CA LEU A 75 10.76 -29.45 3.39
C LEU A 75 11.03 -30.91 3.74
N ARG A 76 10.41 -31.84 3.03
CA ARG A 76 10.70 -33.27 3.12
C ARG A 76 11.76 -33.65 2.08
N ILE A 77 13.02 -33.81 2.53
CA ILE A 77 14.15 -34.18 1.67
C ILE A 77 14.09 -35.68 1.42
N ALA A 78 14.00 -36.08 0.15
CA ALA A 78 13.94 -37.46 -0.26
C ALA A 78 15.31 -38.02 -0.64
N GLN A 79 16.11 -37.23 -1.35
CA GLN A 79 17.43 -37.64 -1.84
C GLN A 79 18.34 -36.45 -2.06
N VAL A 80 19.63 -36.63 -1.82
CA VAL A 80 20.68 -35.65 -2.17
C VAL A 80 21.74 -36.38 -3.01
N THR A 81 22.05 -35.79 -4.16
CA THR A 81 23.10 -36.26 -5.09
C THR A 81 24.12 -35.13 -5.27
N VAL A 82 25.40 -35.44 -5.15
CA VAL A 82 26.49 -34.48 -5.25
C VAL A 82 27.42 -34.88 -6.41
N THR A 83 27.77 -33.88 -7.23
CA THR A 83 28.76 -33.98 -8.30
C THR A 83 29.91 -33.04 -8.02
N GLY A 84 31.16 -33.44 -8.23
CA GLY A 84 32.34 -32.61 -7.92
C GLY A 84 32.89 -32.74 -6.50
N ALA A 85 32.15 -33.41 -5.60
CA ALA A 85 32.58 -33.75 -4.23
C ALA A 85 31.93 -35.05 -3.77
N VAL A 86 32.39 -35.61 -2.64
CA VAL A 86 31.80 -36.81 -2.05
C VAL A 86 31.01 -36.44 -0.82
N LEU A 87 29.70 -36.63 -0.88
CA LEU A 87 28.81 -36.44 0.28
C LEU A 87 29.14 -37.52 1.32
N LYS A 88 29.33 -37.11 2.57
CA LYS A 88 29.44 -38.03 3.70
C LYS A 88 28.06 -38.34 4.29
N GLU A 89 27.32 -37.29 4.58
CA GLU A 89 25.97 -37.35 5.14
C GLU A 89 25.24 -36.05 4.91
N HIS A 90 23.92 -36.09 5.02
CA HIS A 90 23.09 -34.86 5.07
C HIS A 90 22.13 -34.96 6.26
N HIS A 91 21.79 -33.78 6.81
CA HIS A 91 20.90 -33.64 7.94
C HIS A 91 19.98 -32.42 7.74
N ALA A 92 18.67 -32.64 7.85
CA ALA A 92 17.69 -31.56 7.85
C ALA A 92 17.37 -31.19 9.32
N THR A 93 17.50 -29.90 9.63
CA THR A 93 17.01 -29.30 10.89
C THR A 93 15.62 -28.68 10.66
N GLU A 94 15.12 -27.96 11.64
CA GLU A 94 13.87 -27.19 11.49
C GLU A 94 14.02 -26.00 10.49
N GLU A 95 15.24 -25.47 10.29
CA GLU A 95 15.51 -24.26 9.51
C GLU A 95 16.46 -24.47 8.33
N GLU A 96 17.29 -25.51 8.34
CA GLU A 96 18.39 -25.69 7.38
C GLU A 96 18.54 -27.15 6.92
N LEU A 97 19.01 -27.32 5.69
CA LEU A 97 19.60 -28.55 5.19
C LEU A 97 21.14 -28.44 5.24
N VAL A 98 21.77 -29.29 6.06
CA VAL A 98 23.24 -29.36 6.21
C VAL A 98 23.79 -30.54 5.43
N LEU A 99 24.75 -30.30 4.55
CA LEU A 99 25.42 -31.30 3.71
C LEU A 99 26.89 -31.38 4.10
N THR A 100 27.31 -32.47 4.73
CA THR A 100 28.69 -32.68 5.17
C THR A 100 29.45 -33.45 4.10
N PHE A 101 30.61 -32.97 3.68
CA PHE A 101 31.47 -33.64 2.70
C PHE A 101 32.47 -34.59 3.40
N ARG A 102 32.85 -35.68 2.73
CA ARG A 102 33.86 -36.64 3.26
C ARG A 102 35.21 -35.94 3.44
N GLU A 103 35.61 -35.18 2.43
CA GLU A 103 36.79 -34.32 2.45
C GLU A 103 36.29 -32.88 2.22
N PRO A 104 36.84 -31.89 2.92
CA PRO A 104 36.50 -30.49 2.66
C PRO A 104 36.71 -30.10 1.19
N VAL A 105 35.70 -29.48 0.56
CA VAL A 105 35.78 -29.06 -0.84
C VAL A 105 36.75 -27.88 -0.96
N ALA A 106 37.73 -28.05 -1.84
CA ALA A 106 38.78 -27.02 -2.03
C ALA A 106 38.20 -25.70 -2.60
N PRO A 107 38.80 -24.53 -2.27
CA PRO A 107 38.44 -23.26 -2.86
C PRO A 107 38.47 -23.29 -4.40
N GLY A 108 37.42 -22.73 -5.04
CA GLY A 108 37.29 -22.70 -6.50
C GLY A 108 36.85 -23.98 -7.15
N ALA A 109 36.76 -25.10 -6.40
CA ALA A 109 36.27 -26.38 -6.93
C ALA A 109 34.77 -26.29 -7.25
N LYS A 110 34.36 -26.69 -8.46
CA LYS A 110 32.96 -26.65 -8.88
C LYS A 110 32.22 -27.88 -8.34
N VAL A 111 31.17 -27.61 -7.63
CA VAL A 111 30.28 -28.62 -7.03
C VAL A 111 28.85 -28.36 -7.41
N SER A 112 28.09 -29.38 -7.73
CA SER A 112 26.65 -29.31 -7.96
C SER A 112 25.94 -30.28 -7.02
N VAL A 113 24.93 -29.79 -6.31
CA VAL A 113 24.10 -30.55 -5.37
C VAL A 113 22.67 -30.55 -5.88
N MET A 114 22.15 -31.72 -6.22
CA MET A 114 20.74 -31.93 -6.58
C MET A 114 20.00 -32.52 -5.38
N ILE A 115 18.94 -31.85 -4.99
CA ILE A 115 18.11 -32.17 -3.82
C ILE A 115 16.70 -32.48 -4.31
N SER A 116 16.25 -33.73 -4.12
CA SER A 116 14.87 -34.14 -4.38
C SER A 116 14.03 -33.91 -3.11
N TYR A 117 12.91 -33.25 -3.23
CA TYR A 117 12.10 -32.87 -2.07
C TYR A 117 10.61 -32.78 -2.40
N THR A 118 9.78 -32.71 -1.36
CA THR A 118 8.38 -32.34 -1.41
C THR A 118 8.10 -31.27 -0.36
N ALA A 119 7.14 -30.38 -0.68
CA ALA A 119 6.68 -29.32 0.24
C ALA A 119 5.17 -29.13 0.15
N SER A 120 4.55 -28.76 1.27
CA SER A 120 3.15 -28.32 1.34
C SER A 120 3.14 -26.92 1.97
N PRO A 121 3.62 -25.91 1.25
CA PRO A 121 3.91 -24.60 1.80
C PRO A 121 2.63 -23.81 2.12
N ASP A 122 2.66 -23.09 3.23
CA ASP A 122 1.71 -22.04 3.60
C ASP A 122 2.31 -20.64 3.48
N ARG A 123 3.62 -20.56 3.18
CA ARG A 123 4.41 -19.34 2.92
C ARG A 123 5.35 -19.57 1.75
N GLY A 124 5.77 -18.49 1.11
CA GLY A 124 6.71 -18.51 -0.01
C GLY A 124 6.11 -19.01 -1.32
N LEU A 125 5.19 -19.99 -1.29
CA LEU A 125 4.39 -20.43 -2.42
C LEU A 125 2.95 -20.66 -1.97
N TYR A 126 2.02 -20.10 -2.71
CA TYR A 126 0.60 -20.00 -2.33
C TYR A 126 -0.30 -20.56 -3.41
N PHE A 127 -1.18 -21.51 -3.03
CA PHE A 127 -2.22 -22.02 -3.90
C PHE A 127 -3.51 -21.22 -3.76
N ARG A 128 -4.24 -21.08 -4.87
CA ARG A 128 -5.59 -20.48 -4.94
C ARG A 128 -6.47 -21.39 -5.77
N THR A 129 -7.27 -22.22 -5.09
CA THR A 129 -8.03 -23.30 -5.71
C THR A 129 -9.53 -23.21 -5.40
N PRO A 130 -10.39 -23.91 -6.15
CA PRO A 130 -11.82 -23.93 -5.88
C PRO A 130 -12.16 -24.41 -4.47
N GLU A 131 -11.41 -25.37 -3.92
CA GLU A 131 -11.59 -25.87 -2.55
C GLU A 131 -11.30 -24.82 -1.50
N MET A 132 -10.56 -23.75 -1.86
CA MET A 132 -10.33 -22.58 -1.03
C MET A 132 -11.35 -21.46 -1.29
N GLY A 133 -12.29 -21.67 -2.22
CA GLY A 133 -13.37 -20.73 -2.56
C GLY A 133 -13.08 -19.77 -3.70
N TYR A 134 -12.01 -20.00 -4.46
CA TYR A 134 -11.74 -19.24 -5.68
C TYR A 134 -12.53 -19.80 -6.87
N PRO A 135 -12.84 -18.99 -7.89
CA PRO A 135 -13.47 -19.49 -9.10
C PRO A 135 -12.61 -20.59 -9.76
N ALA A 136 -13.25 -21.66 -10.24
CA ALA A 136 -12.51 -22.74 -10.90
C ALA A 136 -11.76 -22.29 -12.17
N GLY A 137 -12.23 -21.21 -12.81
CA GLY A 137 -11.55 -20.55 -13.93
C GLY A 137 -10.29 -19.80 -13.53
N ASP A 138 -10.13 -19.45 -12.26
CA ASP A 138 -9.02 -18.63 -11.73
C ASP A 138 -8.01 -19.45 -10.92
N THR A 139 -8.05 -20.80 -11.03
CA THR A 139 -7.10 -21.67 -10.30
C THR A 139 -5.68 -21.27 -10.62
N GLN A 140 -4.88 -20.98 -9.59
CA GLN A 140 -3.50 -20.52 -9.71
C GLN A 140 -2.64 -20.87 -8.49
N LEU A 141 -1.33 -20.83 -8.67
CA LEU A 141 -0.35 -20.68 -7.61
C LEU A 141 0.61 -19.54 -7.96
N TRP A 142 1.20 -18.94 -6.96
CA TRP A 142 2.21 -17.88 -7.09
C TRP A 142 3.18 -17.90 -5.91
N THR A 143 4.35 -17.29 -6.10
CA THR A 143 5.40 -17.20 -5.07
C THR A 143 5.61 -15.80 -4.57
N GLN A 144 6.06 -15.68 -3.33
CA GLN A 144 6.60 -14.47 -2.71
C GLN A 144 7.90 -14.81 -2.00
N GLY A 145 9.01 -14.23 -2.44
CA GLY A 145 10.33 -14.52 -1.89
C GLY A 145 10.76 -13.55 -0.79
N GLU A 146 10.44 -12.28 -0.95
CA GLU A 146 10.90 -11.23 -0.03
C GLU A 146 10.11 -11.21 1.28
N PRO A 147 10.82 -11.01 2.42
CA PRO A 147 12.27 -10.88 2.50
C PRO A 147 13.06 -12.20 2.45
N GLU A 148 12.60 -13.29 3.06
CA GLU A 148 13.29 -14.57 3.21
C GLU A 148 12.29 -15.73 3.25
N LEU A 149 11.39 -15.81 2.21
CA LEU A 149 10.27 -16.74 2.20
C LEU A 149 10.47 -17.92 1.24
N HIS A 150 11.54 -17.95 0.44
CA HIS A 150 11.78 -19.05 -0.48
C HIS A 150 12.19 -20.35 0.21
N ARG A 151 12.77 -20.28 1.41
CA ARG A 151 13.09 -21.42 2.26
C ARG A 151 11.92 -22.35 2.56
N PHE A 152 10.68 -21.89 2.36
CA PHE A 152 9.47 -22.68 2.60
C PHE A 152 9.03 -23.52 1.39
N TRP A 153 9.64 -23.32 0.21
CA TRP A 153 9.24 -24.11 -0.96
C TRP A 153 10.38 -24.69 -1.78
N PHE A 154 11.62 -24.23 -1.61
CA PHE A 154 12.82 -24.92 -2.10
C PHE A 154 14.02 -24.66 -1.18
N PRO A 155 14.99 -25.62 -1.11
CA PRO A 155 16.21 -25.41 -0.35
C PRO A 155 17.17 -24.49 -1.11
N GLY A 156 17.67 -23.42 -0.46
CA GLY A 156 18.53 -22.42 -1.12
C GLY A 156 19.27 -21.52 -0.15
N TYR A 157 19.99 -20.56 -0.66
CA TYR A 157 20.59 -19.48 0.14
C TYR A 157 19.64 -18.29 0.16
N ASP A 158 18.83 -18.18 1.18
CA ASP A 158 17.71 -17.26 1.27
C ASP A 158 18.10 -15.96 1.99
N PHE A 159 19.02 -15.20 1.35
CA PHE A 159 19.49 -13.89 1.83
C PHE A 159 19.97 -13.03 0.65
N PRO A 160 19.84 -11.68 0.67
CA PRO A 160 20.05 -10.83 -0.51
C PRO A 160 21.51 -10.64 -0.94
N ASN A 161 22.52 -11.11 -0.17
CA ASN A 161 23.94 -10.87 -0.50
C ASN A 161 24.59 -11.90 -1.41
N GLU A 162 23.81 -12.75 -2.07
CA GLU A 162 24.29 -13.75 -3.04
C GLU A 162 23.51 -13.63 -4.35
N ARG A 163 24.22 -13.68 -5.48
CA ARG A 163 23.61 -13.56 -6.83
C ARG A 163 24.01 -14.75 -7.70
N PHE A 164 23.06 -15.27 -8.44
CA PHE A 164 23.24 -16.42 -9.31
C PHE A 164 22.31 -16.34 -10.52
N THR A 165 22.64 -17.09 -11.58
CA THR A 165 21.72 -17.37 -12.68
C THR A 165 20.70 -18.42 -12.26
N SER A 166 19.49 -18.42 -12.82
CA SER A 166 18.48 -19.38 -12.43
C SER A 166 17.71 -20.00 -13.59
N GLU A 167 17.21 -21.23 -13.37
CA GLU A 167 16.26 -21.90 -14.24
C GLU A 167 15.07 -22.39 -13.41
N VAL A 168 13.86 -22.19 -13.97
CA VAL A 168 12.63 -22.75 -13.39
C VAL A 168 11.92 -23.59 -14.45
N ILE A 169 11.74 -24.86 -14.14
CA ILE A 169 11.02 -25.83 -14.96
C ILE A 169 9.77 -26.26 -14.19
N CYS A 170 8.59 -26.04 -14.77
CA CYS A 170 7.33 -26.40 -14.15
C CYS A 170 6.57 -27.37 -15.07
N HIS A 171 6.09 -28.48 -14.48
CA HIS A 171 5.24 -29.46 -15.14
C HIS A 171 3.80 -29.24 -14.70
N ALA A 172 2.96 -28.68 -15.59
CA ALA A 172 1.59 -28.30 -15.27
C ALA A 172 0.57 -28.81 -16.33
N PRO A 173 -0.73 -28.86 -16.00
CA PRO A 173 -1.78 -29.11 -16.99
C PRO A 173 -1.69 -28.15 -18.19
N GLU A 174 -2.14 -28.60 -19.37
CA GLU A 174 -1.99 -27.85 -20.63
C GLU A 174 -2.72 -26.49 -20.63
N GLU A 175 -3.82 -26.40 -19.90
CA GLU A 175 -4.62 -25.17 -19.77
C GLU A 175 -4.03 -24.14 -18.82
N MET A 176 -2.89 -24.43 -18.17
CA MET A 176 -2.24 -23.50 -17.26
C MET A 176 -1.08 -22.78 -17.95
N GLU A 177 -1.04 -21.48 -17.78
CA GLU A 177 0.13 -20.67 -18.11
C GLU A 177 1.14 -20.73 -16.97
N VAL A 178 2.41 -20.79 -17.32
CA VAL A 178 3.53 -20.77 -16.36
C VAL A 178 4.40 -19.55 -16.67
N VAL A 179 4.61 -18.69 -15.68
CA VAL A 179 5.45 -17.50 -15.79
C VAL A 179 6.55 -17.57 -14.73
N SER A 180 7.78 -17.28 -15.14
CA SER A 180 8.94 -17.19 -14.26
C SER A 180 9.93 -16.15 -14.80
N ASN A 181 11.09 -16.01 -14.16
CA ASN A 181 12.14 -15.05 -14.51
C ASN A 181 12.80 -15.37 -15.88
N GLY A 182 13.30 -14.33 -16.54
CA GLY A 182 14.13 -14.45 -17.75
C GLY A 182 13.36 -14.83 -19.01
N ALA A 183 14.01 -15.57 -19.91
CA ALA A 183 13.48 -15.96 -21.22
C ALA A 183 12.78 -17.32 -21.17
N LEU A 184 11.73 -17.49 -21.98
CA LEU A 184 11.11 -18.78 -22.23
C LEU A 184 12.03 -19.63 -23.14
N ILE A 185 12.54 -20.74 -22.64
CA ILE A 185 13.41 -21.65 -23.38
C ILE A 185 12.60 -22.68 -24.17
N SER A 186 11.58 -23.26 -23.52
CA SER A 186 10.72 -24.26 -24.19
C SER A 186 9.37 -24.40 -23.47
N ARG A 187 8.37 -24.82 -24.22
CA ARG A 187 7.06 -25.29 -23.74
C ARG A 187 6.68 -26.53 -24.52
N THR A 188 6.76 -27.70 -23.91
CA THR A 188 6.56 -28.98 -24.58
C THR A 188 5.73 -29.94 -23.77
N ARG A 189 4.86 -30.75 -24.40
CA ARG A 189 4.13 -31.82 -23.72
C ARG A 189 5.07 -32.97 -23.40
N ASN A 190 5.07 -33.40 -22.13
CA ASN A 190 5.88 -34.56 -21.70
C ASN A 190 5.08 -35.88 -21.81
N SER A 191 5.79 -37.01 -21.52
CA SER A 191 5.20 -38.34 -21.60
C SER A 191 4.08 -38.62 -20.59
N SER A 192 3.98 -37.85 -19.50
CA SER A 192 2.90 -37.96 -18.52
C SER A 192 1.64 -37.16 -18.91
N GLY A 193 1.66 -36.45 -20.05
CA GLY A 193 0.53 -35.64 -20.53
C GLY A 193 0.50 -34.22 -19.98
N LEU A 194 1.43 -33.86 -19.09
CA LEU A 194 1.63 -32.49 -18.62
C LEU A 194 2.44 -31.68 -19.64
N VAL A 195 2.33 -30.37 -19.55
CA VAL A 195 3.19 -29.43 -20.30
C VAL A 195 4.35 -29.02 -19.40
N THR A 196 5.57 -29.24 -19.91
CA THR A 196 6.81 -28.78 -19.31
C THR A 196 7.13 -27.40 -19.86
N THR A 197 7.15 -26.40 -19.01
CA THR A 197 7.53 -25.03 -19.34
C THR A 197 8.87 -24.74 -18.67
N HIS A 198 9.85 -24.28 -19.45
CA HIS A 198 11.22 -24.01 -19.00
C HIS A 198 11.55 -22.54 -19.21
N TRP A 199 11.83 -21.84 -18.12
CA TRP A 199 12.29 -20.45 -18.07
C TRP A 199 13.74 -20.40 -17.60
N ARG A 200 14.50 -19.40 -18.10
CA ARG A 200 15.90 -19.21 -17.72
C ARG A 200 16.25 -17.74 -17.60
N GLN A 201 16.84 -17.40 -16.47
CA GLN A 201 17.40 -16.07 -16.17
C GLN A 201 18.92 -16.15 -16.28
N ASP A 202 19.46 -15.63 -17.38
CA ASP A 202 20.88 -15.70 -17.72
C ASP A 202 21.76 -14.65 -17.01
N GLN A 203 21.17 -13.54 -16.55
CA GLN A 203 21.90 -12.56 -15.76
C GLN A 203 21.71 -12.86 -14.26
N PRO A 204 22.77 -12.74 -13.43
CA PRO A 204 22.66 -13.03 -12.01
C PRO A 204 21.67 -12.13 -11.29
N HIS A 205 20.81 -12.72 -10.48
CA HIS A 205 19.89 -12.05 -9.58
C HIS A 205 19.88 -12.72 -8.20
N VAL A 206 19.21 -12.12 -7.22
CA VAL A 206 19.19 -12.62 -5.84
C VAL A 206 18.03 -13.60 -5.60
N ASN A 207 18.15 -14.38 -4.53
CA ASN A 207 17.20 -15.48 -4.23
C ASN A 207 15.75 -14.99 -4.11
N TYR A 208 15.48 -13.91 -3.37
CA TYR A 208 14.12 -13.46 -3.12
C TYR A 208 13.36 -13.00 -4.38
N LEU A 209 14.08 -12.74 -5.49
CA LEU A 209 13.51 -12.36 -6.78
C LEU A 209 13.17 -13.56 -7.68
N VAL A 210 13.47 -14.78 -7.28
CA VAL A 210 13.05 -15.98 -8.01
C VAL A 210 11.52 -16.07 -7.95
N ALA A 211 10.89 -16.29 -9.10
CA ALA A 211 9.44 -16.27 -9.19
C ALA A 211 8.86 -17.47 -9.92
N LEU A 212 7.71 -17.92 -9.49
CA LEU A 212 6.87 -18.88 -10.20
C LEU A 212 5.41 -18.50 -10.04
N ALA A 213 4.73 -18.25 -11.16
CA ALA A 213 3.28 -18.26 -11.23
C ALA A 213 2.83 -19.38 -12.19
N CYS A 214 1.85 -20.15 -11.79
CA CYS A 214 1.25 -21.18 -12.62
C CYS A 214 -0.27 -21.18 -12.41
N GLY A 215 -1.03 -20.99 -13.48
CA GLY A 215 -2.48 -20.91 -13.32
C GLY A 215 -3.23 -20.66 -14.62
N LYS A 216 -4.55 -20.61 -14.48
CA LYS A 216 -5.41 -20.18 -15.56
C LYS A 216 -5.41 -18.67 -15.61
N PHE A 217 -4.78 -18.11 -16.64
CA PHE A 217 -4.68 -16.67 -16.84
C PHE A 217 -5.20 -16.26 -18.22
N THR A 218 -5.81 -15.10 -18.30
CA THR A 218 -5.98 -14.37 -19.57
C THR A 218 -4.71 -13.53 -19.78
N LYS A 219 -4.13 -13.62 -20.97
CA LYS A 219 -2.90 -12.93 -21.34
C LYS A 219 -3.19 -11.82 -22.32
N LEU A 220 -2.68 -10.60 -22.07
CA LEU A 220 -2.54 -9.53 -23.05
C LEU A 220 -1.05 -9.32 -23.34
N GLU A 221 -0.72 -9.24 -24.63
CA GLU A 221 0.68 -9.07 -25.10
C GLU A 221 0.89 -7.71 -25.73
N ASP A 222 2.09 -7.18 -25.55
CA ASP A 222 2.58 -5.96 -26.21
C ASP A 222 4.10 -6.07 -26.41
N SER A 223 4.73 -5.04 -26.95
CA SER A 223 6.18 -4.93 -27.06
C SER A 223 6.66 -3.48 -27.06
N LEU A 224 7.89 -3.27 -26.60
CA LEU A 224 8.59 -1.98 -26.65
C LEU A 224 9.96 -2.20 -27.25
N ASP A 225 10.20 -1.69 -28.48
CA ASP A 225 11.48 -1.78 -29.20
C ASP A 225 12.06 -3.21 -29.25
N GLY A 226 11.19 -4.21 -29.41
CA GLY A 226 11.53 -5.63 -29.43
C GLY A 226 11.57 -6.31 -28.05
N LEU A 227 11.43 -5.57 -26.94
CA LEU A 227 11.26 -6.13 -25.60
C LEU A 227 9.84 -6.71 -25.47
N PRO A 228 9.68 -8.01 -25.18
CA PRO A 228 8.36 -8.60 -24.95
C PRO A 228 7.72 -8.05 -23.67
N LEU A 229 6.48 -7.61 -23.77
CA LEU A 229 5.65 -7.19 -22.66
C LEU A 229 4.40 -8.05 -22.59
N ALA A 230 3.93 -8.40 -21.40
CA ALA A 230 2.65 -9.07 -21.23
C ALA A 230 2.08 -8.81 -19.84
N VAL A 231 0.73 -8.81 -19.76
CA VAL A 231 0.02 -8.89 -18.50
C VAL A 231 -0.80 -10.18 -18.46
N PHE A 232 -0.75 -10.86 -17.32
CA PHE A 232 -1.48 -12.07 -17.00
C PHE A 232 -2.47 -11.76 -15.89
N VAL A 233 -3.75 -11.93 -16.15
CA VAL A 233 -4.82 -11.64 -15.18
C VAL A 233 -5.69 -12.85 -14.94
N PRO A 234 -6.34 -13.00 -13.76
CA PRO A 234 -7.35 -14.03 -13.58
C PRO A 234 -8.46 -13.88 -14.64
N PRO A 235 -9.00 -14.95 -15.23
CA PRO A 235 -10.08 -14.88 -16.22
C PRO A 235 -11.30 -14.08 -15.75
N SER A 236 -11.62 -14.09 -14.45
CA SER A 236 -12.68 -13.26 -13.88
C SER A 236 -12.44 -11.75 -13.96
N ASN A 237 -11.19 -11.33 -14.21
CA ASN A 237 -10.77 -9.93 -14.30
C ASN A 237 -10.34 -9.52 -15.73
N THR A 238 -10.70 -10.30 -16.73
CA THR A 238 -10.32 -10.00 -18.14
C THR A 238 -10.81 -8.62 -18.60
N ALA A 239 -11.95 -8.14 -18.10
CA ALA A 239 -12.51 -6.85 -18.46
C ALA A 239 -11.65 -5.66 -17.97
N GLU A 240 -10.90 -5.84 -16.89
CA GLU A 240 -10.03 -4.83 -16.29
C GLU A 240 -8.60 -4.86 -16.83
N ALA A 241 -8.21 -5.92 -17.54
CA ALA A 241 -6.83 -6.16 -17.99
C ALA A 241 -6.25 -4.98 -18.79
N ALA A 242 -7.03 -4.40 -19.70
CA ALA A 242 -6.58 -3.26 -20.50
C ALA A 242 -6.28 -2.01 -19.65
N ASN A 243 -7.03 -1.78 -18.56
CA ASN A 243 -6.83 -0.64 -17.67
C ASN A 243 -5.54 -0.78 -16.85
N THR A 244 -5.13 -2.01 -16.54
CA THR A 244 -3.93 -2.29 -15.75
C THR A 244 -2.63 -2.08 -16.52
N PHE A 245 -2.68 -2.17 -17.85
CA PHE A 245 -1.50 -2.16 -18.74
C PHE A 245 -1.33 -0.84 -19.52
N LEU A 246 -2.08 0.20 -19.13
CA LEU A 246 -2.15 1.47 -19.89
C LEU A 246 -0.84 2.26 -19.92
N ASP A 247 -0.06 2.22 -18.87
CA ASP A 247 1.09 3.09 -18.69
C ASP A 247 2.45 2.37 -18.76
N THR A 248 2.49 1.04 -18.68
CA THR A 248 3.73 0.24 -18.60
C THR A 248 4.76 0.60 -19.68
N LYS A 249 4.34 0.76 -20.94
CA LYS A 249 5.26 1.17 -22.04
C LYS A 249 5.81 2.58 -21.86
N LYS A 250 4.98 3.50 -21.38
CA LYS A 250 5.38 4.89 -21.12
C LYS A 250 6.35 4.95 -19.95
N ILE A 251 6.09 4.18 -18.88
CA ILE A 251 6.95 4.06 -17.70
C ILE A 251 8.32 3.53 -18.11
N LEU A 252 8.38 2.40 -18.81
CA LEU A 252 9.64 1.81 -19.31
C LEU A 252 10.42 2.80 -20.20
N SER A 253 9.76 3.46 -21.14
CA SER A 253 10.39 4.45 -22.03
C SER A 253 10.93 5.63 -21.23
N PHE A 254 10.17 6.13 -20.25
CA PHE A 254 10.60 7.21 -19.37
C PHE A 254 11.80 6.80 -18.52
N PHE A 255 11.76 5.64 -17.88
CA PHE A 255 12.84 5.19 -16.99
C PHE A 255 14.14 4.92 -17.77
N GLN A 256 14.08 4.29 -18.93
CA GLN A 256 15.29 4.10 -19.76
C GLN A 256 15.96 5.46 -20.08
N ARG A 257 15.17 6.51 -20.34
CA ARG A 257 15.68 7.86 -20.61
C ARG A 257 16.17 8.55 -19.33
N GLU A 258 15.40 8.51 -18.24
CA GLU A 258 15.72 9.23 -16.99
C GLU A 258 16.87 8.57 -16.22
N ILE A 259 16.94 7.24 -16.17
CA ILE A 259 18.01 6.47 -15.53
C ILE A 259 19.29 6.47 -16.40
N GLY A 260 19.13 6.52 -17.72
CA GLY A 260 20.23 6.47 -18.67
C GLY A 260 20.90 5.10 -18.79
N VAL A 261 20.26 4.04 -18.29
CA VAL A 261 20.65 2.64 -18.41
C VAL A 261 19.50 1.89 -19.08
N PRO A 262 19.69 1.21 -20.22
CA PRO A 262 18.64 0.43 -20.87
C PRO A 262 18.05 -0.62 -19.94
N TYR A 263 16.78 -1.00 -20.18
CA TYR A 263 16.13 -2.09 -19.47
C TYR A 263 16.99 -3.36 -19.53
N PRO A 264 17.35 -3.98 -18.38
CA PRO A 264 18.42 -4.98 -18.39
C PRO A 264 17.98 -6.41 -18.67
N TRP A 265 16.68 -6.72 -18.68
CA TRP A 265 16.18 -8.09 -18.69
C TRP A 265 15.58 -8.50 -20.05
N ALA A 266 15.33 -9.81 -20.22
CA ALA A 266 14.88 -10.37 -21.50
C ALA A 266 13.41 -10.08 -21.85
N LYS A 267 12.59 -9.74 -20.87
CA LYS A 267 11.16 -9.40 -20.99
C LYS A 267 10.72 -8.55 -19.81
N TYR A 268 9.52 -7.97 -19.85
CA TYR A 268 8.84 -7.45 -18.68
C TYR A 268 7.39 -7.93 -18.68
N PHE A 269 7.07 -8.81 -17.73
CA PHE A 269 5.73 -9.36 -17.54
C PHE A 269 5.14 -8.92 -16.20
N GLN A 270 3.82 -8.78 -16.15
CA GLN A 270 3.07 -8.52 -14.92
C GLN A 270 2.08 -9.66 -14.73
N VAL A 271 1.98 -10.21 -13.51
CA VAL A 271 1.06 -11.29 -13.18
C VAL A 271 0.19 -10.86 -12.02
N TYR A 272 -1.12 -10.78 -12.24
CA TYR A 272 -2.08 -10.42 -11.20
C TYR A 272 -2.55 -11.66 -10.45
N CYS A 273 -2.30 -11.67 -9.16
CA CYS A 273 -2.48 -12.84 -8.30
C CYS A 273 -3.60 -12.62 -7.28
N HIS A 274 -4.49 -13.60 -7.14
CA HIS A 274 -5.52 -13.59 -6.10
C HIS A 274 -4.93 -13.57 -4.71
N ASP A 275 -5.45 -12.66 -3.86
CA ASP A 275 -5.00 -12.45 -2.48
C ASP A 275 -3.47 -12.40 -2.38
N PHE A 276 -2.85 -11.66 -3.30
CA PHE A 276 -1.43 -11.38 -3.22
C PHE A 276 -1.12 -10.62 -1.92
N VAL A 277 -0.04 -10.99 -1.27
CA VAL A 277 0.27 -10.55 0.09
C VAL A 277 0.75 -9.10 0.20
N ALA A 278 1.01 -8.44 -0.92
CA ALA A 278 1.44 -7.05 -1.02
C ALA A 278 0.68 -6.34 -2.15
N GLY A 279 0.97 -5.07 -2.43
CA GLY A 279 0.49 -4.38 -3.62
C GLY A 279 1.12 -4.95 -4.88
N GLY A 280 2.46 -5.03 -4.88
CA GLY A 280 3.28 -5.60 -5.93
C GLY A 280 4.53 -6.29 -5.37
N MET A 281 5.29 -6.90 -6.27
CA MET A 281 6.58 -7.53 -6.02
C MET A 281 7.39 -7.50 -7.31
N GLU A 282 8.58 -6.99 -7.21
CA GLU A 282 9.51 -6.70 -8.30
C GLU A 282 10.21 -7.92 -8.90
N ASN A 283 9.77 -9.14 -8.72
CA ASN A 283 10.49 -10.32 -9.22
C ASN A 283 11.13 -10.07 -10.59
N THR A 284 12.42 -10.33 -10.72
CA THR A 284 13.21 -9.99 -11.91
C THR A 284 12.51 -10.35 -13.21
N SER A 285 12.21 -9.38 -14.05
CA SER A 285 11.54 -9.51 -15.36
C SER A 285 10.06 -9.96 -15.31
N ALA A 286 9.47 -10.18 -14.12
CA ALA A 286 8.12 -10.71 -13.95
C ALA A 286 7.49 -10.21 -12.64
N SER A 287 7.06 -8.93 -12.58
CA SER A 287 6.42 -8.36 -11.39
C SER A 287 5.08 -9.02 -11.09
N PHE A 288 4.87 -9.41 -9.83
CA PHE A 288 3.58 -9.94 -9.38
C PHE A 288 2.78 -8.84 -8.69
N MET A 289 1.49 -8.78 -8.97
CA MET A 289 0.59 -7.70 -8.55
C MET A 289 -0.65 -8.28 -7.86
N ALA A 290 -1.22 -7.54 -6.92
CA ALA A 290 -2.49 -7.92 -6.31
C ALA A 290 -3.66 -7.68 -7.28
N GLU A 291 -4.46 -8.71 -7.55
CA GLU A 291 -5.66 -8.59 -8.38
C GLU A 291 -6.69 -7.63 -7.78
N SER A 292 -6.68 -7.46 -6.46
CA SER A 292 -7.58 -6.55 -5.75
C SER A 292 -7.40 -5.08 -6.15
N LEU A 293 -6.24 -4.73 -6.70
CA LEU A 293 -5.90 -3.39 -7.19
C LEU A 293 -6.37 -3.14 -8.63
N MET A 294 -6.72 -4.19 -9.38
CA MET A 294 -7.33 -4.03 -10.70
C MET A 294 -8.63 -3.22 -10.59
N PHE A 295 -8.87 -2.39 -11.57
CA PHE A 295 -9.99 -1.45 -11.53
C PHE A 295 -10.75 -1.34 -12.85
N SER A 296 -12.02 -1.00 -12.76
CA SER A 296 -12.82 -0.60 -13.90
C SER A 296 -12.60 0.87 -14.23
N SER A 297 -12.57 1.22 -15.51
CA SER A 297 -12.50 2.63 -15.96
C SER A 297 -13.61 3.50 -15.38
N SER A 298 -14.76 2.89 -15.02
CA SER A 298 -15.85 3.59 -14.35
C SER A 298 -15.48 4.13 -12.97
N THR A 299 -14.37 3.69 -12.35
CA THR A 299 -13.89 4.13 -11.04
C THR A 299 -12.75 5.16 -11.11
N GLU A 300 -12.32 5.56 -12.34
CA GLU A 300 -11.35 6.66 -12.50
C GLU A 300 -11.95 7.98 -11.92
N GLN A 301 -11.19 8.77 -11.38
CA GLN A 301 -9.80 8.96 -10.97
C GLN A 301 -9.53 8.41 -9.55
N LEU A 302 -10.51 7.74 -8.93
CA LEU A 302 -10.39 7.19 -7.57
C LEU A 302 -9.56 5.92 -7.51
N ARG A 303 -9.46 5.21 -8.64
CA ARG A 303 -8.66 3.99 -8.80
C ARG A 303 -7.73 4.14 -9.99
N THR A 304 -6.46 3.92 -9.75
CA THR A 304 -5.38 3.94 -10.75
C THR A 304 -4.33 2.92 -10.36
N LEU A 305 -3.51 2.48 -11.31
CA LEU A 305 -2.41 1.53 -11.07
C LEU A 305 -1.04 2.08 -11.50
N HIS A 306 -0.99 3.26 -12.14
CA HIS A 306 0.27 3.77 -12.70
C HIS A 306 1.36 4.02 -11.65
N GLU A 307 1.00 4.38 -10.41
CA GLU A 307 1.96 4.54 -9.32
C GLU A 307 2.61 3.20 -8.94
N LEU A 308 1.80 2.15 -8.75
CA LEU A 308 2.32 0.81 -8.47
C LEU A 308 3.10 0.25 -9.65
N ASP A 309 2.59 0.40 -10.88
CA ASP A 309 3.29 -0.04 -12.10
C ASP A 309 4.65 0.66 -12.24
N ALA A 310 4.73 1.97 -11.96
CA ALA A 310 5.99 2.71 -11.96
C ALA A 310 6.94 2.22 -10.86
N HIS A 311 6.44 1.95 -9.66
CA HIS A 311 7.22 1.44 -8.54
C HIS A 311 7.86 0.09 -8.87
N GLU A 312 7.06 -0.90 -9.26
CA GLU A 312 7.54 -2.25 -9.59
C GLU A 312 8.42 -2.27 -10.85
N THR A 313 8.18 -1.34 -11.78
CA THR A 313 9.04 -1.18 -12.96
C THR A 313 10.39 -0.55 -12.58
N ALA A 314 10.45 0.42 -11.67
CA ALA A 314 11.70 1.04 -11.24
C ALA A 314 12.62 0.05 -10.52
N HIS A 315 12.06 -0.87 -9.77
CA HIS A 315 12.80 -1.96 -9.12
C HIS A 315 13.61 -2.81 -10.09
N GLN A 316 13.25 -2.88 -11.36
CA GLN A 316 14.00 -3.64 -12.37
C GLN A 316 15.45 -3.13 -12.53
N TRP A 317 15.73 -1.90 -12.07
CA TRP A 317 17.09 -1.35 -11.89
C TRP A 317 17.50 -1.33 -10.42
N PHE A 318 16.60 -0.89 -9.51
CA PHE A 318 16.88 -0.66 -8.09
C PHE A 318 16.21 -1.75 -7.24
N GLY A 319 16.94 -2.77 -6.90
CA GLY A 319 16.47 -4.02 -6.28
C GLY A 319 16.92 -5.22 -7.10
N ASP A 320 16.76 -5.15 -8.42
CA ASP A 320 17.07 -6.25 -9.33
C ASP A 320 18.47 -6.15 -9.94
N LEU A 321 18.78 -5.08 -10.68
CA LEU A 321 20.10 -4.92 -11.31
C LEU A 321 21.20 -4.69 -10.27
N VAL A 322 20.91 -3.86 -9.26
CA VAL A 322 21.68 -3.71 -8.04
C VAL A 322 20.80 -4.00 -6.85
N THR A 323 21.29 -4.74 -5.85
CA THR A 323 20.49 -5.19 -4.70
C THR A 323 21.16 -4.78 -3.39
N CYS A 324 20.39 -4.36 -2.40
CA CYS A 324 20.92 -4.05 -1.07
C CYS A 324 21.61 -5.27 -0.45
N ARG A 325 22.75 -5.04 0.21
CA ARG A 325 23.60 -6.09 0.79
C ARG A 325 22.95 -6.83 1.96
N ASP A 326 22.19 -6.12 2.74
CA ASP A 326 21.38 -6.63 3.84
C ASP A 326 20.17 -5.72 4.05
N TRP A 327 19.18 -6.21 4.79
CA TRP A 327 17.91 -5.53 4.94
C TRP A 327 17.99 -4.15 5.62
N ALA A 328 19.11 -3.83 6.30
CA ALA A 328 19.31 -2.49 6.83
C ALA A 328 19.50 -1.44 5.74
N HIS A 329 19.93 -1.85 4.54
CA HIS A 329 20.09 -0.99 3.37
C HIS A 329 18.90 -1.06 2.38
N LEU A 330 17.75 -1.59 2.81
CA LEU A 330 16.55 -1.76 1.96
C LEU A 330 16.09 -0.47 1.27
N TRP A 331 16.34 0.68 1.88
CA TRP A 331 16.00 1.97 1.27
C TRP A 331 16.64 2.22 -0.10
N LEU A 332 17.74 1.52 -0.44
CA LEU A 332 18.36 1.58 -1.76
C LEU A 332 17.51 0.88 -2.85
N ASN A 333 16.66 -0.05 -2.44
CA ASN A 333 15.65 -0.65 -3.32
C ASN A 333 14.40 0.24 -3.31
N GLU A 334 13.74 0.36 -2.17
CA GLU A 334 12.42 0.96 -2.00
C GLU A 334 12.40 2.49 -2.16
N GLY A 335 13.42 3.18 -1.65
CA GLY A 335 13.53 4.63 -1.77
C GLY A 335 13.73 5.07 -3.22
N PHE A 336 14.52 4.33 -3.99
CA PHE A 336 14.66 4.58 -5.43
C PHE A 336 13.36 4.29 -6.17
N ALA A 337 12.70 3.15 -5.92
CA ALA A 337 11.43 2.83 -6.57
C ALA A 337 10.37 3.89 -6.28
N SER A 338 10.25 4.32 -5.02
CA SER A 338 9.34 5.40 -4.62
C SER A 338 9.69 6.73 -5.29
N TYR A 339 10.97 7.09 -5.35
CA TYR A 339 11.38 8.35 -5.96
C TYR A 339 11.19 8.36 -7.48
N TYR A 340 11.48 7.26 -8.18
CA TYR A 340 11.25 7.18 -9.61
C TYR A 340 9.75 7.16 -9.96
N THR A 341 8.89 6.67 -9.06
CA THR A 341 7.44 6.87 -9.15
C THR A 341 7.08 8.35 -9.09
N VAL A 342 7.65 9.12 -8.16
CA VAL A 342 7.46 10.58 -8.08
C VAL A 342 7.93 11.28 -9.37
N LEU A 343 9.05 10.87 -9.95
CA LEU A 343 9.53 11.42 -11.22
C LEU A 343 8.58 11.09 -12.38
N TYR A 344 7.98 9.89 -12.38
CA TYR A 344 6.97 9.52 -13.38
C TYR A 344 5.66 10.32 -13.21
N GLU A 345 5.25 10.65 -11.99
CA GLU A 345 4.14 11.60 -11.75
C GLU A 345 4.42 12.96 -12.42
N GLY A 346 5.67 13.40 -12.39
CA GLY A 346 6.13 14.59 -13.10
C GLY A 346 6.07 14.46 -14.62
N GLU A 347 6.44 13.33 -15.18
CA GLU A 347 6.34 13.03 -16.61
C GLU A 347 4.87 12.98 -17.07
N LYS A 348 4.01 12.35 -16.27
CA LYS A 348 2.61 12.10 -16.60
C LYS A 348 1.71 13.33 -16.40
N PHE A 349 1.90 14.08 -15.32
CA PHE A 349 1.02 15.16 -14.88
C PHE A 349 1.70 16.53 -14.77
N GLY A 350 2.95 16.65 -15.19
CA GLY A 350 3.72 17.89 -15.14
C GLY A 350 4.27 18.21 -13.74
N ALA A 351 4.83 19.41 -13.62
CA ALA A 351 5.50 19.85 -12.38
C ALA A 351 4.58 19.84 -11.15
N ASP A 352 3.31 20.17 -11.31
CA ASP A 352 2.33 20.15 -10.22
C ASP A 352 2.02 18.72 -9.76
N GLY A 353 2.02 17.74 -10.68
CA GLY A 353 1.89 16.31 -10.35
C GLY A 353 3.06 15.81 -9.52
N MET A 354 4.29 16.12 -9.94
CA MET A 354 5.49 15.78 -9.18
C MET A 354 5.50 16.42 -7.78
N ALA A 355 5.15 17.70 -7.71
CA ALA A 355 5.11 18.44 -6.46
C ALA A 355 4.05 17.88 -5.50
N HIS A 356 2.90 17.44 -6.02
CA HIS A 356 1.86 16.79 -5.24
C HIS A 356 2.31 15.41 -4.73
N ALA A 357 2.96 14.60 -5.57
CA ALA A 357 3.50 13.29 -5.15
C ALA A 357 4.54 13.46 -4.02
N LEU A 358 5.47 14.41 -4.17
CA LEU A 358 6.42 14.76 -3.09
C LEU A 358 5.71 15.24 -1.81
N TRP A 359 4.62 15.99 -1.97
CA TRP A 359 3.80 16.43 -0.84
C TRP A 359 3.20 15.25 -0.08
N ASP A 360 2.65 14.26 -0.78
CA ASP A 360 2.07 13.07 -0.16
C ASP A 360 3.15 12.23 0.54
N GLU A 361 4.33 12.05 -0.09
CA GLU A 361 5.48 11.38 0.53
C GLU A 361 5.95 12.12 1.80
N SER A 362 6.01 13.46 1.77
CA SER A 362 6.37 14.25 2.96
C SER A 362 5.38 14.05 4.12
N ARG A 363 4.09 13.97 3.82
CA ARG A 363 3.05 13.76 4.84
C ARG A 363 3.16 12.39 5.49
N ALA A 364 3.54 11.37 4.73
CA ALA A 364 3.79 10.03 5.26
C ALA A 364 4.95 10.03 6.27
N VAL A 365 6.03 10.77 5.99
CA VAL A 365 7.18 10.90 6.91
C VAL A 365 6.85 11.80 8.10
N LEU A 366 6.38 13.03 7.84
CA LEU A 366 6.18 14.05 8.89
C LEU A 366 4.96 13.76 9.78
N GLY A 367 4.02 12.94 9.30
CA GLY A 367 2.86 12.47 10.05
C GLY A 367 3.08 11.16 10.81
N ALA A 368 4.20 10.48 10.60
CA ALA A 368 4.56 9.28 11.35
C ALA A 368 4.76 9.58 12.85
N ALA A 369 4.52 8.57 13.69
CA ALA A 369 4.83 8.70 15.11
C ALA A 369 6.34 9.04 15.28
N PRO A 370 6.70 9.89 16.25
CA PRO A 370 8.11 10.24 16.47
C PRO A 370 8.96 8.98 16.62
N ASP A 371 9.94 8.83 15.75
CA ASP A 371 10.85 7.69 15.71
C ASP A 371 12.31 8.18 15.71
N THR A 372 13.15 7.57 16.53
CA THR A 372 14.58 7.84 16.63
C THR A 372 15.42 6.89 15.80
N LYS A 373 14.79 5.92 15.12
CA LYS A 373 15.50 4.94 14.30
C LYS A 373 16.09 5.59 13.04
N PRO A 374 17.35 5.31 12.72
CA PRO A 374 17.94 5.72 11.45
C PRO A 374 17.31 4.95 10.28
N MET A 375 17.53 5.40 9.07
CA MET A 375 17.14 4.69 7.86
C MET A 375 17.92 3.37 7.74
N VAL A 376 19.23 3.40 7.93
CA VAL A 376 20.08 2.21 8.05
C VAL A 376 20.01 1.70 9.49
N TRP A 377 18.91 1.01 9.82
CA TRP A 377 18.67 0.50 11.16
C TRP A 377 19.00 -0.99 11.25
N ARG A 378 19.86 -1.38 12.20
CA ARG A 378 20.38 -2.74 12.34
C ARG A 378 19.85 -3.52 13.53
N ASP A 379 19.12 -2.88 14.45
CA ASP A 379 18.61 -3.53 15.68
C ASP A 379 17.21 -4.15 15.48
N TYR A 380 16.91 -4.64 14.25
CA TYR A 380 15.65 -5.30 13.94
C TYR A 380 15.68 -6.78 14.34
N THR A 381 14.52 -7.33 14.68
CA THR A 381 14.34 -8.76 14.99
C THR A 381 13.78 -9.52 13.78
N ASP A 382 13.00 -8.83 12.95
CA ASP A 382 12.39 -9.35 11.73
C ASP A 382 12.71 -8.39 10.58
N PRO A 383 13.18 -8.87 9.41
CA PRO A 383 13.41 -8.04 8.23
C PRO A 383 12.20 -7.18 7.85
N MET A 384 10.97 -7.65 8.08
CA MET A 384 9.74 -6.89 7.82
C MET A 384 9.67 -5.54 8.54
N GLN A 385 10.43 -5.35 9.63
CA GLN A 385 10.52 -4.07 10.34
C GLN A 385 11.27 -2.97 9.56
N GLN A 386 11.88 -3.31 8.43
CA GLN A 386 12.52 -2.35 7.52
C GLN A 386 11.54 -1.81 6.46
N PHE A 387 10.40 -2.49 6.24
CA PHE A 387 9.39 -2.11 5.23
C PHE A 387 8.43 -1.07 5.81
N ASP A 388 8.94 0.14 6.05
CA ASP A 388 8.16 1.23 6.64
C ASP A 388 8.48 2.59 5.97
N TYR A 389 7.93 3.66 6.55
CA TYR A 389 8.11 5.02 6.03
C TYR A 389 9.58 5.45 5.88
N ARG A 390 10.54 4.79 6.53
CA ARG A 390 11.97 5.11 6.43
C ARG A 390 12.56 4.66 5.11
N SER A 391 12.21 3.45 4.67
CA SER A 391 12.71 2.89 3.41
C SER A 391 12.02 3.48 2.19
N TYR A 392 10.72 3.71 2.23
CA TYR A 392 9.91 4.22 1.11
C TYR A 392 9.90 5.75 1.03
N PRO A 393 8.99 6.49 1.68
CA PRO A 393 8.86 7.93 1.50
C PRO A 393 10.06 8.73 1.99
N LYS A 394 10.70 8.37 3.12
CA LYS A 394 11.91 9.06 3.55
C LYS A 394 13.09 8.77 2.61
N GLY A 395 13.20 7.53 2.10
CA GLY A 395 14.17 7.16 1.06
C GLY A 395 13.99 8.00 -0.21
N ALA A 396 12.77 8.12 -0.71
CA ALA A 396 12.45 8.98 -1.85
C ALA A 396 12.84 10.45 -1.60
N TRP A 397 12.56 10.97 -0.41
CA TRP A 397 12.90 12.34 -0.03
C TRP A 397 14.41 12.58 0.07
N VAL A 398 15.17 11.61 0.57
CA VAL A 398 16.65 11.70 0.60
C VAL A 398 17.19 11.83 -0.82
N LEU A 399 16.69 11.02 -1.77
CA LEU A 399 17.05 11.12 -3.18
C LEU A 399 16.61 12.45 -3.81
N HIS A 400 15.42 12.95 -3.46
CA HIS A 400 14.96 14.25 -3.92
C HIS A 400 15.82 15.40 -3.42
N MET A 401 16.24 15.39 -2.16
CA MET A 401 17.16 16.40 -1.60
C MET A 401 18.54 16.35 -2.28
N LEU A 402 19.07 15.16 -2.56
CA LEU A 402 20.31 14.99 -3.32
C LEU A 402 20.17 15.54 -4.75
N ARG A 403 19.07 15.20 -5.45
CA ARG A 403 18.81 15.74 -6.80
C ARG A 403 18.64 17.25 -6.79
N SER A 404 18.04 17.82 -5.74
CA SER A 404 17.87 19.27 -5.59
C SER A 404 19.19 20.00 -5.36
N GLN A 405 20.13 19.38 -4.64
CA GLN A 405 21.48 19.95 -4.40
C GLN A 405 22.40 19.81 -5.60
N LEU A 406 22.37 18.68 -6.29
CA LEU A 406 23.22 18.39 -7.45
C LEU A 406 22.69 19.03 -8.74
N GLY A 407 21.39 19.27 -8.82
CA GLY A 407 20.69 19.49 -10.07
C GLY A 407 20.41 18.17 -10.81
N PRO A 408 19.41 18.18 -11.73
CA PRO A 408 18.93 16.94 -12.37
C PRO A 408 20.00 16.22 -13.18
N ASP A 409 20.89 16.92 -13.86
CA ASP A 409 21.85 16.30 -14.79
C ASP A 409 22.99 15.58 -14.05
N LEU A 410 23.57 16.20 -13.02
CA LEU A 410 24.59 15.54 -12.19
C LEU A 410 24.00 14.39 -11.36
N PHE A 411 22.78 14.53 -10.90
CA PHE A 411 22.08 13.43 -10.21
C PHE A 411 21.90 12.22 -11.13
N ARG A 412 21.43 12.43 -12.39
CA ARG A 412 21.31 11.35 -13.38
C ARG A 412 22.66 10.68 -13.66
N GLU A 413 23.71 11.45 -13.86
CA GLU A 413 25.04 10.89 -14.11
C GLU A 413 25.57 10.11 -12.89
N GLY A 414 25.30 10.58 -11.68
CA GLY A 414 25.64 9.87 -10.43
C GLY A 414 24.90 8.53 -10.32
N VAL A 415 23.57 8.52 -10.56
CA VAL A 415 22.76 7.29 -10.54
C VAL A 415 23.19 6.32 -11.64
N LYS A 416 23.45 6.82 -12.86
CA LYS A 416 23.96 6.01 -13.96
C LYS A 416 25.34 5.42 -13.65
N THR A 417 26.22 6.19 -13.03
CA THR A 417 27.55 5.73 -12.57
C THR A 417 27.43 4.65 -11.51
N TYR A 418 26.54 4.85 -10.51
CA TYR A 418 26.25 3.86 -9.48
C TYR A 418 25.76 2.54 -10.10
N LEU A 419 24.75 2.56 -10.97
CA LEU A 419 24.21 1.37 -11.61
C LEU A 419 25.23 0.65 -12.53
N ASN A 420 26.04 1.38 -13.30
CA ASN A 420 27.02 0.76 -14.19
C ASN A 420 28.21 0.17 -13.39
N ARG A 421 28.65 0.84 -12.32
CA ARG A 421 29.74 0.37 -11.47
C ARG A 421 29.38 -0.91 -10.75
N HIS A 422 28.16 -0.99 -10.26
CA HIS A 422 27.68 -2.09 -9.44
C HIS A 422 26.71 -3.03 -10.17
N ARG A 423 26.69 -2.97 -11.50
CA ARG A 423 25.82 -3.82 -12.33
C ARG A 423 25.90 -5.29 -11.94
N ASN A 424 24.75 -5.93 -11.73
CA ASN A 424 24.64 -7.30 -11.23
C ASN A 424 25.38 -7.51 -9.89
N GLY A 425 25.47 -6.46 -9.08
CA GLY A 425 26.19 -6.44 -7.81
C GLY A 425 25.30 -6.22 -6.59
N ILE A 426 25.94 -6.32 -5.45
CA ILE A 426 25.36 -6.07 -4.12
C ILE A 426 25.91 -4.76 -3.59
N VAL A 427 25.05 -3.89 -3.07
CA VAL A 427 25.36 -2.51 -2.74
C VAL A 427 25.00 -2.14 -1.31
N THR A 428 25.69 -1.11 -0.82
CA THR A 428 25.43 -0.44 0.46
C THR A 428 25.20 1.05 0.22
N THR A 429 24.82 1.77 1.24
CA THR A 429 24.66 3.25 1.20
C THR A 429 25.93 3.94 0.75
N ASP A 430 27.09 3.46 1.18
CA ASP A 430 28.40 4.05 0.85
C ASP A 430 28.72 3.97 -0.66
N ASP A 431 28.24 2.91 -1.34
CA ASP A 431 28.41 2.75 -2.79
C ASP A 431 27.66 3.84 -3.59
N LEU A 432 26.46 4.21 -3.13
CA LEU A 432 25.70 5.32 -3.73
C LEU A 432 26.38 6.66 -3.42
N GLN A 433 26.76 6.90 -2.16
CA GLN A 433 27.47 8.13 -1.76
C GLN A 433 28.71 8.34 -2.61
N GLN A 434 29.57 7.34 -2.72
CA GLN A 434 30.81 7.40 -3.52
C GLN A 434 30.53 7.73 -4.99
N ALA A 435 29.50 7.13 -5.59
CA ALA A 435 29.16 7.41 -6.99
C ALA A 435 28.72 8.87 -7.21
N LEU A 436 27.95 9.44 -6.27
CA LEU A 436 27.52 10.84 -6.31
C LEU A 436 28.68 11.81 -6.09
N GLU A 437 29.57 11.49 -5.15
CA GLU A 437 30.79 12.28 -4.85
C GLU A 437 31.76 12.31 -6.03
N ASP A 438 31.98 11.16 -6.69
CA ASP A 438 32.89 11.03 -7.83
C ASP A 438 32.45 11.88 -9.03
N VAL A 439 31.14 12.00 -9.30
CA VAL A 439 30.65 12.79 -10.44
C VAL A 439 30.50 14.28 -10.13
N SER A 440 30.31 14.63 -8.86
CA SER A 440 30.04 16.02 -8.45
C SER A 440 31.25 16.75 -7.89
N GLY A 441 32.22 16.02 -7.35
CA GLY A 441 33.34 16.59 -6.58
C GLY A 441 32.91 17.18 -5.23
N LEU A 442 31.70 16.94 -4.78
CA LEU A 442 31.16 17.37 -3.49
C LEU A 442 31.31 16.23 -2.47
N SER A 443 31.48 16.55 -1.16
CA SER A 443 31.36 15.56 -0.09
C SER A 443 29.92 15.53 0.42
N PHE A 444 29.39 14.34 0.57
CA PHE A 444 28.06 14.07 1.15
C PHE A 444 28.13 13.40 2.52
N ASP A 445 29.30 13.29 3.15
CA ASP A 445 29.48 12.66 4.47
C ASP A 445 28.48 13.20 5.51
N GLN A 446 28.40 14.53 5.66
CA GLN A 446 27.52 15.18 6.63
C GLN A 446 26.04 14.97 6.25
N PHE A 447 25.72 14.93 4.94
CA PHE A 447 24.36 14.69 4.47
C PHE A 447 23.90 13.27 4.81
N PHE A 448 24.68 12.24 4.46
CA PHE A 448 24.34 10.85 4.75
C PHE A 448 24.33 10.56 6.24
N ASP A 449 25.27 11.14 7.02
CA ASP A 449 25.29 11.02 8.48
C ASP A 449 23.95 11.44 9.09
N GLN A 450 23.47 12.65 8.79
CA GLN A 450 22.26 13.18 9.42
C GLN A 450 20.95 12.58 8.87
N TRP A 451 20.89 12.24 7.57
CA TRP A 451 19.62 11.81 6.95
C TRP A 451 19.43 10.30 6.91
N VAL A 452 20.52 9.54 6.85
CA VAL A 452 20.52 8.09 6.66
C VAL A 452 20.93 7.33 7.91
N TYR A 453 21.98 7.81 8.61
CA TYR A 453 22.51 7.14 9.79
C TYR A 453 22.00 7.68 11.12
N HIS A 454 21.20 8.76 11.09
CA HIS A 454 20.45 9.27 12.25
C HIS A 454 18.94 9.25 11.98
N GLY A 455 18.15 9.27 13.06
CA GLY A 455 16.69 9.29 13.02
C GLY A 455 16.11 10.71 12.98
N GLY A 456 14.77 10.76 12.90
CA GLY A 456 14.03 12.02 12.93
C GLY A 456 14.12 12.85 11.64
N HIS A 457 13.71 14.10 11.76
CA HIS A 457 13.73 15.13 10.72
C HIS A 457 13.73 16.52 11.40
N PRO A 458 14.14 17.60 10.73
CA PRO A 458 14.09 18.95 11.31
C PRO A 458 12.64 19.43 11.48
N GLU A 459 12.36 20.01 12.65
CA GLU A 459 11.16 20.80 12.93
C GLU A 459 11.56 22.26 13.05
N LEU A 460 11.09 23.10 12.12
CA LEU A 460 11.53 24.49 12.00
C LEU A 460 10.38 25.44 12.35
N ALA A 461 10.56 26.24 13.40
CA ALA A 461 9.73 27.41 13.66
C ALA A 461 10.38 28.62 13.00
N VAL A 462 9.65 29.25 12.05
CA VAL A 462 10.15 30.37 11.25
C VAL A 462 9.32 31.60 11.50
N ASP A 463 9.98 32.71 11.84
CA ASP A 463 9.37 34.01 12.03
C ASP A 463 9.94 35.02 11.02
N TYR A 464 9.06 35.92 10.50
CA TYR A 464 9.42 36.98 9.58
C TYR A 464 9.10 38.36 10.18
N ALA A 465 10.05 39.29 10.01
CA ALA A 465 9.81 40.69 10.32
C ALA A 465 10.46 41.59 9.26
N TRP A 466 9.83 42.74 9.01
CA TRP A 466 10.33 43.77 8.08
C TRP A 466 10.66 45.06 8.83
N ASP A 467 11.88 45.57 8.64
CA ASP A 467 12.27 46.89 9.11
C ASP A 467 12.37 47.86 7.91
N SER A 468 11.42 48.78 7.81
CA SER A 468 11.37 49.75 6.73
C SER A 468 12.48 50.79 6.82
N GLY A 469 13.01 51.06 8.02
CA GLY A 469 14.07 52.06 8.23
C GLY A 469 15.42 51.62 7.67
N SER A 470 15.80 50.37 7.91
CA SER A 470 17.00 49.75 7.38
C SER A 470 16.81 49.04 6.04
N GLN A 471 15.57 48.81 5.58
CA GLN A 471 15.18 47.99 4.43
C GLN A 471 15.69 46.54 4.58
N MET A 472 15.54 46.00 5.78
CA MET A 472 15.97 44.64 6.11
C MET A 472 14.78 43.72 6.41
N ALA A 473 14.73 42.60 5.74
CA ALA A 473 13.91 41.48 6.15
C ALA A 473 14.71 40.61 7.14
N ARG A 474 14.12 40.32 8.30
CA ARG A 474 14.65 39.37 9.26
C ARG A 474 13.87 38.07 9.14
N ILE A 475 14.59 36.95 8.96
CA ILE A 475 14.07 35.61 9.08
C ILE A 475 14.74 34.97 10.30
N SER A 476 13.95 34.65 11.31
CA SER A 476 14.38 33.91 12.50
C SER A 476 13.99 32.47 12.36
N VAL A 477 14.95 31.53 12.48
CA VAL A 477 14.71 30.09 12.34
C VAL A 477 15.12 29.39 13.64
N ARG A 478 14.25 28.56 14.19
CA ARG A 478 14.55 27.74 15.36
C ARG A 478 14.26 26.28 15.05
N GLN A 479 15.21 25.41 15.34
CA GLN A 479 15.01 23.97 15.32
C GLN A 479 14.34 23.54 16.64
N THR A 480 13.15 22.94 16.55
CA THR A 480 12.29 22.64 17.72
C THR A 480 12.15 21.16 18.03
N GLN A 481 12.70 20.29 17.20
CA GLN A 481 12.74 18.85 17.47
C GLN A 481 13.54 18.55 18.75
N THR A 482 13.21 17.44 19.41
CA THR A 482 13.98 16.95 20.54
C THR A 482 15.32 16.40 20.07
N VAL A 483 16.40 17.11 20.40
CA VAL A 483 17.78 16.71 20.06
C VAL A 483 18.26 15.61 21.02
N SER A 484 18.87 14.57 20.48
CA SER A 484 19.41 13.42 21.21
C SER A 484 20.61 12.83 20.45
N PRO A 485 21.33 11.84 21.01
CA PRO A 485 22.34 11.12 20.23
C PRO A 485 21.81 10.43 18.97
N GLN A 486 20.50 10.17 18.89
CA GLN A 486 19.85 9.53 17.74
C GLN A 486 19.20 10.53 16.78
N VAL A 487 18.89 11.75 17.23
CA VAL A 487 18.28 12.82 16.43
C VAL A 487 19.11 14.08 16.57
N PRO A 488 19.91 14.45 15.54
CA PRO A 488 20.82 15.58 15.64
C PRO A 488 20.14 16.94 15.46
N LEU A 489 20.88 18.01 15.67
CA LEU A 489 20.62 19.27 15.00
C LEU A 489 20.96 19.09 13.52
N PHE A 490 20.02 19.38 12.66
CA PHE A 490 20.19 19.24 11.23
C PHE A 490 20.87 20.48 10.63
N ARG A 491 21.75 20.25 9.68
CA ARG A 491 22.20 21.31 8.79
C ARG A 491 21.33 21.32 7.54
N VAL A 492 20.60 22.40 7.34
CA VAL A 492 19.56 22.51 6.31
C VAL A 492 19.81 23.73 5.43
N PRO A 493 20.07 23.58 4.13
CA PRO A 493 20.05 24.69 3.19
C PRO A 493 18.58 25.09 2.93
N LEU A 494 18.04 26.03 3.73
CA LEU A 494 16.62 26.42 3.68
C LEU A 494 16.41 27.56 2.68
N PRO A 495 15.74 27.32 1.52
CA PRO A 495 15.42 28.37 0.57
C PRO A 495 14.32 29.30 1.10
N VAL A 496 14.46 30.59 0.88
CA VAL A 496 13.47 31.60 1.19
C VAL A 496 13.28 32.49 -0.02
N ARG A 497 12.04 32.71 -0.42
CA ARG A 497 11.65 33.59 -1.55
C ARG A 497 10.91 34.81 -1.05
N PHE A 498 11.36 35.97 -1.50
CA PHE A 498 10.68 37.24 -1.31
C PHE A 498 10.14 37.73 -2.65
N THR A 499 8.82 37.98 -2.73
CA THR A 499 8.22 38.63 -3.87
C THR A 499 7.99 40.09 -3.53
N LEU A 500 8.60 40.98 -4.29
CA LEU A 500 8.52 42.43 -4.13
C LEU A 500 7.43 43.02 -5.03
N PRO A 501 7.03 44.30 -4.81
CA PRO A 501 6.12 45.00 -5.67
C PRO A 501 6.51 44.94 -7.15
N GLY A 502 5.55 44.73 -8.03
CA GLY A 502 5.81 44.53 -9.46
C GLY A 502 6.25 43.11 -9.85
N GLY A 503 6.20 42.16 -8.91
CA GLY A 503 6.50 40.75 -9.19
C GLY A 503 8.01 40.41 -9.20
N GLN A 504 8.88 41.33 -8.80
CA GLN A 504 10.32 41.02 -8.68
C GLN A 504 10.53 39.96 -7.60
N VAL A 505 11.31 38.92 -7.91
CA VAL A 505 11.64 37.83 -6.99
C VAL A 505 13.09 37.95 -6.50
N VAL A 506 13.29 37.74 -5.18
CA VAL A 506 14.59 37.63 -4.56
C VAL A 506 14.65 36.30 -3.80
N ASP A 507 15.48 35.37 -4.27
CA ASP A 507 15.70 34.07 -3.62
C ASP A 507 16.97 34.11 -2.77
N LYS A 508 16.92 33.49 -1.59
CA LYS A 508 18.05 33.30 -0.67
C LYS A 508 17.99 31.91 -0.08
N THR A 509 19.15 31.27 0.04
CA THR A 509 19.29 30.01 0.78
C THR A 509 19.97 30.30 2.10
N LEU A 510 19.33 29.93 3.21
CA LEU A 510 19.83 30.09 4.58
C LEU A 510 20.55 28.80 5.00
N ASP A 511 21.78 28.90 5.53
CA ASP A 511 22.53 27.75 6.09
C ASP A 511 22.11 27.55 7.56
N VAL A 512 20.96 26.87 7.78
CA VAL A 512 20.44 26.61 9.14
C VAL A 512 21.19 25.45 9.74
N LYS A 513 21.85 25.66 10.88
CA LYS A 513 22.70 24.63 11.55
C LYS A 513 22.70 24.69 13.06
N ASN A 514 22.20 25.78 13.66
CA ASN A 514 22.14 25.95 15.10
C ASN A 514 20.68 25.80 15.62
N THR A 515 20.52 25.75 16.93
CA THR A 515 19.21 25.70 17.57
C THR A 515 18.34 26.92 17.23
N SER A 516 18.97 28.11 17.09
CA SER A 516 18.31 29.36 16.73
C SER A 516 19.25 30.28 15.98
N GLU A 517 18.78 30.87 14.88
CA GLU A 517 19.56 31.76 14.02
C GLU A 517 18.68 32.86 13.44
N ASP A 518 19.23 34.09 13.34
CA ASP A 518 18.62 35.22 12.68
C ASP A 518 19.38 35.58 11.40
N TYR A 519 18.65 35.71 10.30
CA TYR A 519 19.17 36.09 8.99
C TYR A 519 18.59 37.44 8.56
N TYR A 520 19.46 38.35 8.15
CA TYR A 520 19.10 39.69 7.73
C TYR A 520 19.33 39.86 6.22
N ILE A 521 18.27 40.10 5.48
CA ILE A 521 18.30 40.18 4.01
C ILE A 521 17.88 41.58 3.60
N LYS A 522 18.79 42.31 2.93
CA LYS A 522 18.47 43.63 2.39
C LYS A 522 17.63 43.51 1.14
N LEU A 523 16.49 44.19 1.09
CA LEU A 523 15.58 44.21 -0.03
C LEU A 523 15.32 45.68 -0.45
N SER A 524 14.96 45.87 -1.72
CA SER A 524 14.72 47.19 -2.28
C SER A 524 13.35 47.80 -1.91
N ALA A 525 12.42 46.97 -1.44
CA ALA A 525 11.07 47.38 -1.02
C ALA A 525 10.50 46.35 -0.03
N THR A 526 9.42 46.70 0.66
CA THR A 526 8.65 45.76 1.50
C THR A 526 8.14 44.61 0.66
N PRO A 527 8.44 43.37 1.04
CA PRO A 527 7.93 42.18 0.33
C PRO A 527 6.40 42.09 0.38
N GLU A 528 5.79 41.78 -0.74
CA GLU A 528 4.36 41.45 -0.84
C GLU A 528 4.06 40.00 -0.46
N MET A 529 5.05 39.14 -0.55
CA MET A 529 4.93 37.71 -0.16
C MET A 529 6.31 37.20 0.26
N VAL A 530 6.32 36.36 1.30
CA VAL A 530 7.48 35.60 1.76
C VAL A 530 7.10 34.13 1.80
N ARG A 531 7.93 33.27 1.18
CA ARG A 531 7.74 31.81 1.19
C ARG A 531 9.00 31.10 1.68
N ILE A 532 8.78 30.08 2.48
CA ILE A 532 9.83 29.18 2.96
C ILE A 532 9.79 27.93 2.08
N ASP A 533 10.96 27.54 1.58
CA ASP A 533 11.16 26.40 0.65
C ASP A 533 10.11 26.34 -0.49
N PRO A 534 10.04 27.36 -1.35
CA PRO A 534 9.03 27.42 -2.39
C PRO A 534 9.14 26.31 -3.45
N ALA A 535 10.35 25.74 -3.62
CA ALA A 535 10.60 24.64 -4.55
C ALA A 535 10.48 23.26 -3.91
N PHE A 536 10.15 23.20 -2.62
CA PHE A 536 9.96 21.97 -1.84
C PHE A 536 11.17 21.03 -1.93
N THR A 537 12.32 21.53 -1.51
CA THR A 537 13.63 20.86 -1.65
C THR A 537 14.17 20.30 -0.34
N VAL A 538 13.47 20.51 0.78
CA VAL A 538 13.89 20.09 2.11
C VAL A 538 12.77 19.32 2.82
N LEU A 539 13.07 18.12 3.29
CA LEU A 539 12.17 17.35 4.16
C LEU A 539 12.19 17.94 5.58
N ALA A 540 11.29 18.85 5.87
CA ALA A 540 11.18 19.49 7.17
C ALA A 540 9.72 19.79 7.53
N LYS A 541 9.39 19.71 8.82
CA LYS A 541 8.14 20.24 9.34
C LYS A 541 8.34 21.73 9.60
N VAL A 542 7.79 22.58 8.75
CA VAL A 542 7.94 24.04 8.83
C VAL A 542 6.68 24.67 9.41
N ALA A 543 6.83 25.32 10.57
CA ALA A 543 5.80 26.19 11.16
C ALA A 543 6.12 27.64 10.78
N PHE A 544 5.38 28.16 9.80
CA PHE A 544 5.48 29.55 9.34
C PHE A 544 4.08 30.14 9.14
N ASN A 545 3.82 31.24 9.80
CA ASN A 545 2.55 31.95 9.67
C ASN A 545 2.79 33.38 9.13
N PRO A 546 2.73 33.59 7.82
CA PRO A 546 2.97 34.89 7.23
C PRO A 546 1.84 35.87 7.57
N PRO A 547 2.08 37.19 7.49
CA PRO A 547 1.03 38.22 7.58
C PRO A 547 -0.18 37.92 6.67
N GLY A 548 -1.39 38.30 7.11
CA GLY A 548 -2.63 37.89 6.46
C GLY A 548 -2.77 38.33 4.99
N ASP A 549 -2.27 39.50 4.64
CA ASP A 549 -2.23 40.00 3.26
C ASP A 549 -1.28 39.18 2.37
N MET A 550 -0.14 38.74 2.89
CA MET A 550 0.77 37.81 2.18
C MET A 550 0.14 36.46 1.94
N LEU A 551 -0.61 35.95 2.91
CA LEU A 551 -1.31 34.69 2.80
C LEU A 551 -2.41 34.72 1.74
N SER A 552 -3.19 35.82 1.68
CA SER A 552 -4.23 36.04 0.66
C SER A 552 -3.62 36.10 -0.75
N ARG A 553 -2.46 36.76 -0.91
CA ARG A 553 -1.72 36.77 -2.18
C ARG A 553 -1.20 35.39 -2.56
N GLN A 554 -0.68 34.64 -1.60
CA GLN A 554 -0.17 33.27 -1.84
C GLN A 554 -1.27 32.33 -2.35
N LEU A 555 -2.52 32.48 -1.88
CA LEU A 555 -3.68 31.71 -2.35
C LEU A 555 -3.99 31.95 -3.83
N THR A 556 -3.74 33.15 -4.34
CA THR A 556 -4.19 33.55 -5.68
C THR A 556 -3.07 33.62 -6.72
N SER A 557 -1.81 33.77 -6.30
CA SER A 557 -0.66 33.98 -7.20
C SER A 557 0.48 32.99 -7.02
N GLY A 558 0.37 32.08 -6.02
CA GLY A 558 1.39 31.07 -5.79
C GLY A 558 1.36 29.96 -6.85
N ASP A 559 2.48 29.21 -6.93
CA ASP A 559 2.44 27.88 -7.53
C ASP A 559 1.49 26.95 -6.75
N MET A 560 1.26 25.74 -7.26
CA MET A 560 0.34 24.76 -6.63
C MET A 560 0.68 24.52 -5.15
N LEU A 561 1.94 24.27 -4.81
CA LEU A 561 2.37 24.06 -3.42
C LEU A 561 2.13 25.28 -2.54
N GLY A 562 2.41 26.49 -3.07
CA GLY A 562 2.14 27.73 -2.34
C GLY A 562 0.67 27.88 -1.99
N ARG A 563 -0.22 27.65 -2.95
CA ARG A 563 -1.68 27.70 -2.72
C ARG A 563 -2.13 26.62 -1.73
N LEU A 564 -1.59 25.39 -1.86
CA LEU A 564 -1.87 24.28 -0.94
C LEU A 564 -1.45 24.62 0.50
N GLN A 565 -0.22 25.13 0.69
CA GLN A 565 0.30 25.55 1.99
C GLN A 565 -0.56 26.68 2.59
N ALA A 566 -0.99 27.66 1.76
CA ALA A 566 -1.85 28.74 2.22
C ALA A 566 -3.22 28.23 2.70
N VAL A 567 -3.84 27.27 2.00
CA VAL A 567 -5.08 26.61 2.45
C VAL A 567 -4.89 25.95 3.82
N LEU A 568 -3.76 25.29 4.05
CA LEU A 568 -3.49 24.62 5.32
C LEU A 568 -3.27 25.60 6.49
N VAL A 569 -2.55 26.71 6.25
CA VAL A 569 -2.37 27.77 7.26
C VAL A 569 -3.72 28.39 7.62
N LEU A 570 -4.62 28.57 6.64
CA LEU A 570 -5.98 29.06 6.87
C LEU A 570 -6.85 28.10 7.69
N SER A 571 -6.49 26.81 7.81
CA SER A 571 -7.27 25.83 8.58
C SER A 571 -7.43 26.19 10.07
N GLU A 572 -6.56 27.04 10.59
CA GLU A 572 -6.59 27.51 11.99
C GLU A 572 -7.46 28.76 12.18
N ARG A 573 -7.98 29.34 11.10
CA ARG A 573 -8.82 30.55 11.11
C ARG A 573 -10.27 30.19 10.84
N LYS A 574 -11.22 30.94 11.46
CA LYS A 574 -12.66 30.67 11.33
C LYS A 574 -13.48 31.91 10.92
N ASP A 575 -12.80 33.01 10.57
CA ASP A 575 -13.45 34.25 10.17
C ASP A 575 -14.06 34.14 8.75
N ASP A 576 -15.03 35.03 8.48
CA ASP A 576 -15.79 35.04 7.21
C ASP A 576 -14.92 35.33 5.97
N GLU A 577 -13.82 36.08 6.13
CA GLU A 577 -12.89 36.36 5.03
C GLU A 577 -12.12 35.09 4.62
N THR A 578 -11.68 34.31 5.61
CA THR A 578 -11.08 33.00 5.41
C THR A 578 -12.04 32.06 4.67
N VAL A 579 -13.29 31.96 5.14
CA VAL A 579 -14.31 31.11 4.49
C VAL A 579 -14.55 31.51 3.05
N LYS A 580 -14.67 32.83 2.77
CA LYS A 580 -14.85 33.34 1.41
C LYS A 580 -13.68 33.04 0.49
N SER A 581 -12.47 33.16 1.01
CA SER A 581 -11.24 32.83 0.27
C SER A 581 -11.17 31.34 -0.07
N LEU A 582 -11.47 30.45 0.89
CA LEU A 582 -11.52 28.99 0.66
C LEU A 582 -12.65 28.59 -0.29
N ALA A 583 -13.81 29.25 -0.23
CA ALA A 583 -14.90 29.04 -1.19
C ALA A 583 -14.48 29.40 -2.61
N THR A 584 -13.72 30.50 -2.78
CA THR A 584 -13.15 30.89 -4.06
C THR A 584 -12.14 29.86 -4.58
N VAL A 585 -11.25 29.36 -3.73
CA VAL A 585 -10.30 28.27 -4.06
C VAL A 585 -11.05 27.03 -4.51
N LEU A 586 -12.06 26.58 -3.75
CA LEU A 586 -12.88 25.42 -4.11
C LEU A 586 -13.56 25.58 -5.47
N ALA A 587 -13.99 26.78 -5.82
CA ALA A 587 -14.69 27.06 -7.06
C ALA A 587 -13.76 27.22 -8.28
N GLN A 588 -12.54 27.73 -8.10
CA GLN A 588 -11.75 28.29 -9.20
C GLN A 588 -10.32 27.76 -9.32
N ASP A 589 -9.77 27.09 -8.29
CA ASP A 589 -8.39 26.60 -8.38
C ASP A 589 -8.25 25.56 -9.49
N ASN A 590 -7.19 25.68 -10.28
CA ASN A 590 -6.97 24.78 -11.41
C ASN A 590 -6.53 23.38 -10.99
N PHE A 591 -5.87 23.24 -9.82
CA PHE A 591 -5.34 21.97 -9.37
C PHE A 591 -6.29 21.28 -8.37
N TRP A 592 -6.62 20.05 -8.66
CA TRP A 592 -7.61 19.28 -7.88
C TRP A 592 -7.27 19.16 -6.39
N ALA A 593 -5.98 18.96 -6.02
CA ALA A 593 -5.60 18.76 -4.63
C ALA A 593 -5.77 20.02 -3.78
N VAL A 594 -5.58 21.21 -4.36
CA VAL A 594 -5.84 22.48 -3.66
C VAL A 594 -7.34 22.64 -3.39
N ARG A 595 -8.21 22.29 -4.37
CA ARG A 595 -9.66 22.25 -4.14
C ARG A 595 -10.07 21.20 -3.10
N LEU A 596 -9.43 20.02 -3.13
CA LEU A 596 -9.67 18.95 -2.16
C LEU A 596 -9.38 19.42 -0.72
N GLU A 597 -8.21 20.04 -0.50
CA GLU A 597 -7.85 20.55 0.82
C GLU A 597 -8.76 21.71 1.25
N ALA A 598 -9.22 22.57 0.32
CA ALA A 598 -10.22 23.61 0.63
C ALA A 598 -11.54 23.02 1.14
N VAL A 599 -12.02 21.90 0.55
CA VAL A 599 -13.20 21.18 1.06
C VAL A 599 -12.97 20.68 2.48
N LYS A 600 -11.82 20.04 2.75
CA LYS A 600 -11.50 19.50 4.09
C LYS A 600 -11.44 20.61 5.15
N VAL A 601 -10.81 21.74 4.80
CA VAL A 601 -10.70 22.90 5.69
C VAL A 601 -12.07 23.54 5.94
N LEU A 602 -12.88 23.79 4.90
CA LEU A 602 -14.24 24.30 5.07
C LEU A 602 -15.10 23.39 5.96
N ARG A 603 -14.97 22.06 5.78
CA ARG A 603 -15.64 21.07 6.64
C ARG A 603 -15.18 21.17 8.10
N LYS A 604 -13.87 21.37 8.36
CA LYS A 604 -13.30 21.51 9.72
C LYS A 604 -13.74 22.82 10.41
N ILE A 605 -13.96 23.89 9.67
CA ILE A 605 -14.35 25.22 10.20
C ILE A 605 -15.74 25.17 10.87
N GLU A 606 -16.70 24.46 10.30
CA GLU A 606 -18.05 24.21 10.83
C GLU A 606 -18.94 25.44 11.10
N THR A 607 -18.54 26.66 10.67
CA THR A 607 -19.37 27.87 10.82
C THR A 607 -20.57 27.85 9.84
N PRO A 608 -21.64 28.61 10.07
CA PRO A 608 -22.76 28.75 9.13
C PRO A 608 -22.28 29.19 7.73
N ALA A 609 -21.35 30.13 7.63
CA ALA A 609 -20.76 30.57 6.37
C ALA A 609 -19.99 29.42 5.65
N ALA A 610 -19.25 28.60 6.39
CA ALA A 610 -18.54 27.46 5.79
C ALA A 610 -19.51 26.38 5.27
N ARG A 611 -20.59 26.12 6.02
CA ARG A 611 -21.67 25.22 5.56
C ARG A 611 -22.35 25.73 4.30
N GLU A 612 -22.63 27.01 4.23
CA GLU A 612 -23.20 27.68 3.06
C GLU A 612 -22.23 27.62 1.87
N ALA A 613 -20.93 27.84 2.08
CA ALA A 613 -19.89 27.70 1.05
C ALA A 613 -19.84 26.29 0.46
N LEU A 614 -19.91 25.26 1.29
CA LEU A 614 -19.97 23.85 0.83
C LEU A 614 -21.27 23.56 0.08
N MET A 615 -22.40 24.09 0.56
CA MET A 615 -23.70 23.95 -0.12
C MET A 615 -23.75 24.65 -1.47
N ASN A 616 -23.10 25.80 -1.64
CA ASN A 616 -23.10 26.58 -2.87
C ASN A 616 -21.94 26.25 -3.81
N ALA A 617 -21.02 25.36 -3.42
CA ALA A 617 -19.88 24.98 -4.25
C ALA A 617 -20.34 24.44 -5.62
N PRO A 618 -19.66 24.81 -6.72
CA PRO A 618 -19.96 24.27 -8.05
C PRO A 618 -19.69 22.78 -8.13
N ALA A 619 -20.24 22.12 -9.16
CA ALA A 619 -19.91 20.73 -9.47
C ALA A 619 -18.40 20.58 -9.69
N GLN A 620 -17.81 19.57 -9.06
CA GLN A 620 -16.38 19.32 -9.14
C GLN A 620 -16.05 18.34 -10.26
N PRO A 621 -15.17 18.69 -11.22
CA PRO A 621 -14.84 17.82 -12.35
C PRO A 621 -14.01 16.60 -11.92
N ASP A 622 -13.15 16.75 -10.91
CA ASP A 622 -12.29 15.69 -10.41
C ASP A 622 -13.02 14.81 -9.38
N ALA A 623 -12.99 13.50 -9.58
CA ALA A 623 -13.70 12.53 -8.73
C ALA A 623 -13.18 12.52 -7.27
N ARG A 624 -11.91 12.81 -7.05
CA ARG A 624 -11.29 12.88 -5.71
C ARG A 624 -11.86 14.04 -4.91
N VAL A 625 -12.03 15.20 -5.55
CA VAL A 625 -12.66 16.38 -4.95
C VAL A 625 -14.16 16.14 -4.72
N ARG A 626 -14.85 15.53 -5.71
CA ARG A 626 -16.28 15.16 -5.55
C ARG A 626 -16.49 14.24 -4.35
N LYS A 627 -15.63 13.24 -4.16
CA LYS A 627 -15.74 12.29 -3.03
C LYS A 627 -15.74 13.01 -1.69
N GLU A 628 -14.76 13.89 -1.46
CA GLU A 628 -14.65 14.66 -0.22
C GLU A 628 -15.79 15.66 -0.06
N TRP A 629 -16.16 16.34 -1.14
CA TRP A 629 -17.30 17.29 -1.12
C TRP A 629 -18.64 16.60 -0.82
N ILE A 630 -18.90 15.42 -1.42
CA ILE A 630 -20.08 14.60 -1.08
C ILE A 630 -20.08 14.23 0.40
N ALA A 631 -18.93 13.79 0.93
CA ALA A 631 -18.78 13.46 2.34
C ALA A 631 -19.00 14.70 3.24
N ALA A 632 -18.53 15.89 2.81
CA ALA A 632 -18.76 17.13 3.52
C ALA A 632 -20.25 17.52 3.52
N LEU A 633 -20.95 17.40 2.38
CA LEU A 633 -22.40 17.62 2.31
C LEU A 633 -23.16 16.70 3.26
N GLY A 634 -22.77 15.41 3.31
CA GLY A 634 -23.40 14.42 4.21
C GLY A 634 -23.22 14.75 5.69
N SER A 635 -22.16 15.47 6.07
CA SER A 635 -21.92 15.89 7.46
C SER A 635 -22.71 17.15 7.89
N LEU A 636 -23.44 17.80 6.97
CA LEU A 636 -24.23 19.00 7.29
C LEU A 636 -25.54 18.66 8.00
N PHE A 637 -26.10 17.48 7.77
CA PHE A 637 -27.37 16.99 8.36
C PHE A 637 -28.58 17.93 8.14
N THR A 638 -28.64 18.59 6.97
CA THR A 638 -29.74 19.49 6.61
C THR A 638 -30.60 18.90 5.49
N THR A 639 -31.88 19.34 5.42
CA THR A 639 -32.80 18.92 4.35
C THR A 639 -32.28 19.30 2.97
N GLU A 640 -31.68 20.48 2.83
CA GLU A 640 -31.15 21.01 1.60
C GLU A 640 -29.95 20.17 1.11
N ALA A 641 -29.06 19.76 2.03
CA ALA A 641 -27.95 18.86 1.71
C ALA A 641 -28.47 17.50 1.28
N THR A 642 -29.51 16.96 1.94
CA THR A 642 -30.14 15.70 1.57
C THR A 642 -30.74 15.78 0.16
N VAL A 643 -31.49 16.81 -0.16
CA VAL A 643 -32.06 17.02 -1.51
C VAL A 643 -30.95 17.11 -2.57
N ARG A 644 -29.86 17.82 -2.28
CA ARG A 644 -28.73 17.93 -3.19
C ARG A 644 -28.03 16.58 -3.41
N LEU A 645 -27.79 15.82 -2.34
CA LEU A 645 -27.22 14.46 -2.43
C LEU A 645 -28.12 13.50 -3.20
N ALA A 646 -29.44 13.55 -2.99
CA ALA A 646 -30.39 12.72 -3.72
C ALA A 646 -30.36 13.01 -5.23
N ARG A 647 -30.25 14.31 -5.61
CA ARG A 647 -30.07 14.69 -7.02
C ARG A 647 -28.74 14.15 -7.58
N LEU A 648 -27.63 14.31 -6.85
CA LEU A 648 -26.33 13.78 -7.26
C LEU A 648 -26.37 12.27 -7.47
N ALA A 649 -27.14 11.53 -6.67
CA ALA A 649 -27.32 10.08 -6.82
C ALA A 649 -27.92 9.66 -8.17
N THR A 650 -28.69 10.55 -8.82
CA THR A 650 -29.28 10.28 -10.15
C THR A 650 -28.33 10.65 -11.30
N GLU A 651 -27.39 11.53 -11.07
CA GLU A 651 -26.47 12.08 -12.08
C GLU A 651 -25.13 11.33 -12.10
N GLU A 652 -24.67 10.81 -10.95
CA GLU A 652 -23.34 10.20 -10.79
C GLU A 652 -23.25 8.83 -11.43
N GLN A 653 -22.19 8.61 -12.20
CA GLN A 653 -21.89 7.33 -12.87
C GLN A 653 -20.77 6.55 -12.21
N ASN A 654 -19.86 7.22 -11.49
CA ASN A 654 -18.77 6.55 -10.79
C ASN A 654 -19.34 5.78 -9.58
N PRO A 655 -19.21 4.45 -9.54
CA PRO A 655 -19.82 3.62 -8.49
C PRO A 655 -19.25 3.89 -7.09
N GLU A 656 -18.02 4.34 -6.97
CA GLU A 656 -17.40 4.71 -5.68
C GLU A 656 -17.98 6.03 -5.14
N LEU A 657 -18.23 6.99 -6.02
CA LEU A 657 -18.90 8.24 -5.64
C LEU A 657 -20.35 7.99 -5.29
N LEU A 658 -21.03 7.18 -6.08
CA LEU A 658 -22.41 6.79 -5.77
C LEU A 658 -22.50 6.09 -4.40
N ALA A 659 -21.57 5.18 -4.10
CA ALA A 659 -21.47 4.56 -2.79
C ALA A 659 -21.22 5.58 -1.66
N THR A 660 -20.46 6.65 -1.93
CA THR A 660 -20.25 7.73 -0.97
C THR A 660 -21.51 8.54 -0.76
N ILE A 661 -22.28 8.84 -1.82
CA ILE A 661 -23.57 9.51 -1.71
C ILE A 661 -24.56 8.68 -0.88
N VAL A 662 -24.61 7.36 -1.13
CA VAL A 662 -25.48 6.43 -0.38
C VAL A 662 -25.20 6.49 1.12
N ARG A 663 -23.91 6.47 1.50
CA ARG A 663 -23.50 6.62 2.91
C ARG A 663 -23.84 8.00 3.48
N ALA A 664 -23.65 9.05 2.69
CA ALA A 664 -23.97 10.42 3.10
C ALA A 664 -25.48 10.64 3.33
N LEU A 665 -26.33 9.87 2.62
CA LEU A 665 -27.79 9.87 2.78
C LEU A 665 -28.27 9.01 3.96
N ALA A 666 -27.39 8.28 4.66
CA ALA A 666 -27.76 7.38 5.75
C ALA A 666 -28.65 8.04 6.85
N PRO A 667 -28.41 9.28 7.27
CA PRO A 667 -29.24 9.93 8.30
C PRO A 667 -30.66 10.33 7.86
N SER A 668 -30.93 10.36 6.54
CA SER A 668 -32.22 10.82 6.01
C SER A 668 -33.19 9.66 5.79
N ALA A 669 -34.39 9.76 6.37
CA ALA A 669 -35.44 8.75 6.23
C ALA A 669 -36.08 8.72 4.81
N ASP A 670 -36.06 9.86 4.11
CA ASP A 670 -36.80 10.02 2.84
C ASP A 670 -36.05 9.54 1.59
N SER A 671 -34.78 9.12 1.72
CA SER A 671 -34.02 8.59 0.60
C SER A 671 -34.18 7.06 0.51
N THR A 672 -34.39 6.54 -0.70
CA THR A 672 -34.63 5.10 -0.93
C THR A 672 -33.34 4.32 -1.22
N PRO A 673 -32.64 3.77 -0.18
CA PRO A 673 -31.53 2.84 -0.41
C PRO A 673 -31.95 1.54 -1.11
N SER A 674 -33.25 1.20 -1.08
CA SER A 674 -33.81 0.00 -1.70
C SER A 674 -33.59 -0.07 -3.21
N ASP A 675 -33.74 1.04 -3.94
CA ASP A 675 -33.49 1.08 -5.38
C ASP A 675 -32.01 0.92 -5.70
N LEU A 676 -31.14 1.48 -4.84
CA LEU A 676 -29.68 1.39 -4.95
C LEU A 676 -29.16 0.00 -4.54
N LEU A 677 -29.87 -0.71 -3.66
CA LEU A 677 -29.58 -2.08 -3.30
C LEU A 677 -29.68 -3.03 -4.52
N ALA A 678 -30.63 -2.78 -5.41
CA ALA A 678 -30.82 -3.58 -6.62
C ALA A 678 -29.84 -3.23 -7.74
N ARG A 679 -29.19 -2.07 -7.69
CA ARG A 679 -28.31 -1.54 -8.75
C ARG A 679 -27.04 -2.39 -8.88
N ASP A 680 -26.81 -2.88 -10.08
CA ASP A 680 -25.54 -3.56 -10.39
C ASP A 680 -24.43 -2.52 -10.59
N SER A 681 -23.24 -2.82 -10.07
CA SER A 681 -22.07 -1.96 -10.14
C SER A 681 -20.78 -2.78 -10.04
N TYR A 682 -19.65 -2.20 -10.44
CA TYR A 682 -18.35 -2.83 -10.30
C TYR A 682 -18.16 -3.37 -8.87
N ARG A 683 -17.82 -4.66 -8.74
CA ARG A 683 -17.66 -5.39 -7.45
C ARG A 683 -18.81 -5.20 -6.46
N HIS A 684 -20.02 -4.86 -6.94
CA HIS A 684 -21.21 -4.60 -6.14
C HIS A 684 -21.10 -3.47 -5.11
N ILE A 685 -20.16 -2.53 -5.31
CA ILE A 685 -19.82 -1.45 -4.37
C ILE A 685 -21.06 -0.67 -3.91
N VAL A 686 -21.97 -0.33 -4.84
CA VAL A 686 -23.19 0.44 -4.53
C VAL A 686 -24.13 -0.37 -3.64
N ALA A 687 -24.35 -1.66 -3.96
CA ALA A 687 -25.22 -2.54 -3.16
C ALA A 687 -24.70 -2.71 -1.73
N PHE A 688 -23.39 -2.93 -1.54
CA PHE A 688 -22.80 -3.03 -0.20
C PHE A 688 -22.92 -1.72 0.59
N SER A 689 -22.75 -0.58 -0.07
CA SER A 689 -22.96 0.72 0.58
C SER A 689 -24.42 0.91 1.00
N ALA A 690 -25.38 0.49 0.17
CA ALA A 690 -26.80 0.51 0.51
C ALA A 690 -27.10 -0.41 1.71
N ILE A 691 -26.53 -1.63 1.76
CA ILE A 691 -26.68 -2.55 2.90
C ILE A 691 -26.18 -1.91 4.20
N GLN A 692 -25.00 -1.28 4.19
CA GLN A 692 -24.46 -0.62 5.37
C GLN A 692 -25.31 0.60 5.79
N THR A 693 -25.88 1.31 4.83
CA THR A 693 -26.79 2.43 5.10
C THR A 693 -28.09 1.94 5.76
N LEU A 694 -28.68 0.85 5.25
CA LEU A 694 -29.88 0.24 5.85
C LEU A 694 -29.59 -0.27 7.28
N ARG A 695 -28.41 -0.86 7.51
CA ARG A 695 -27.95 -1.23 8.85
C ARG A 695 -27.85 -0.02 9.79
N ALA A 696 -27.24 1.07 9.32
CA ALA A 696 -27.05 2.29 10.11
C ALA A 696 -28.41 2.94 10.50
N ARG A 697 -29.45 2.77 9.66
CA ARG A 697 -30.81 3.23 9.92
C ARG A 697 -31.62 2.28 10.80
N ASP A 698 -31.13 1.08 11.05
CA ASP A 698 -31.90 0.00 11.67
C ASP A 698 -33.20 -0.34 10.90
N ASP A 699 -33.14 -0.27 9.56
CA ASP A 699 -34.29 -0.54 8.69
C ASP A 699 -34.56 -2.04 8.56
N GLN A 700 -35.18 -2.60 9.57
CA GLN A 700 -35.49 -4.03 9.66
C GLN A 700 -36.44 -4.51 8.55
N GLY A 701 -37.25 -3.61 7.99
CA GLY A 701 -38.13 -3.93 6.84
C GLY A 701 -37.37 -4.34 5.56
N SER A 702 -36.12 -3.92 5.46
CA SER A 702 -35.26 -4.24 4.30
C SER A 702 -34.52 -5.58 4.37
N ALA A 703 -34.57 -6.32 5.49
CA ALA A 703 -33.82 -7.55 5.67
C ALA A 703 -34.05 -8.60 4.59
N ALA A 704 -35.30 -8.80 4.13
CA ALA A 704 -35.61 -9.74 3.04
C ALA A 704 -34.98 -9.31 1.70
N ALA A 705 -34.98 -8.01 1.39
CA ALA A 705 -34.34 -7.49 0.17
C ALA A 705 -32.80 -7.61 0.23
N VAL A 706 -32.21 -7.38 1.38
CA VAL A 706 -30.77 -7.58 1.62
C VAL A 706 -30.39 -9.05 1.46
N LEU A 707 -31.17 -9.98 2.03
CA LEU A 707 -30.94 -11.40 1.87
C LEU A 707 -31.00 -11.82 0.39
N ALA A 708 -32.02 -11.39 -0.33
CA ALA A 708 -32.16 -11.69 -1.76
C ALA A 708 -30.99 -11.15 -2.58
N ARG A 709 -30.50 -9.94 -2.25
CA ARG A 709 -29.34 -9.36 -2.92
C ARG A 709 -28.05 -10.15 -2.65
N LEU A 710 -27.81 -10.56 -1.41
CA LEU A 710 -26.64 -11.35 -1.03
C LEU A 710 -26.68 -12.75 -1.66
N GLN A 711 -27.87 -13.39 -1.78
CA GLN A 711 -28.02 -14.63 -2.49
C GLN A 711 -27.66 -14.50 -3.99
N LYS A 712 -28.08 -13.39 -4.65
CA LYS A 712 -27.67 -13.07 -6.02
C LYS A 712 -26.17 -12.88 -6.17
N ILE A 713 -25.54 -12.13 -5.25
CA ILE A 713 -24.10 -11.85 -5.25
C ILE A 713 -23.28 -13.13 -5.01
N ARG A 714 -23.77 -14.06 -4.17
CA ARG A 714 -23.10 -15.32 -3.88
C ARG A 714 -23.01 -16.26 -5.09
N THR A 715 -23.91 -16.12 -6.05
CA THR A 715 -23.90 -16.90 -7.29
C THR A 715 -23.14 -16.10 -8.37
N PRO A 716 -21.85 -16.41 -8.63
CA PRO A 716 -21.04 -15.61 -9.55
C PRO A 716 -21.66 -15.62 -10.96
N ASN A 717 -21.76 -14.45 -11.56
CA ASN A 717 -21.96 -14.30 -12.98
C ASN A 717 -20.60 -14.09 -13.65
N ALA A 718 -20.32 -14.77 -14.75
CA ALA A 718 -19.03 -14.70 -15.47
C ALA A 718 -18.59 -13.27 -15.86
N ASN A 719 -19.51 -12.30 -15.83
CA ASN A 719 -19.28 -10.93 -16.24
C ASN A 719 -19.18 -9.92 -15.07
N THR A 720 -19.20 -10.39 -13.83
CA THR A 720 -19.13 -9.49 -12.67
C THR A 720 -17.99 -9.93 -11.75
N PRO A 721 -16.95 -9.10 -11.55
CA PRO A 721 -15.88 -9.44 -10.64
C PRO A 721 -16.38 -9.76 -9.24
N ALA A 722 -15.71 -10.71 -8.58
CA ALA A 722 -16.07 -11.11 -7.23
C ALA A 722 -16.07 -9.89 -6.28
N PRO A 723 -16.97 -9.86 -5.29
CA PRO A 723 -16.96 -8.80 -4.28
C PRO A 723 -15.65 -8.85 -3.49
N ARG A 724 -15.24 -7.70 -2.96
CA ARG A 724 -14.15 -7.69 -1.97
C ARG A 724 -14.59 -8.47 -0.73
N ALA A 725 -13.71 -9.32 -0.21
CA ALA A 725 -14.04 -10.19 0.93
C ALA A 725 -14.54 -9.37 2.14
N GLN A 726 -13.91 -8.24 2.44
CA GLN A 726 -14.30 -7.34 3.53
C GLN A 726 -15.72 -6.76 3.35
N ASP A 727 -16.12 -6.39 2.13
CA ASP A 727 -17.45 -5.82 1.87
C ASP A 727 -18.54 -6.89 2.04
N TYR A 728 -18.28 -8.11 1.54
CA TYR A 728 -19.20 -9.22 1.67
C TYR A 728 -19.37 -9.68 3.12
N THR A 729 -18.26 -9.83 3.87
CA THR A 729 -18.28 -10.22 5.29
C THR A 729 -19.01 -9.20 6.17
N ALA A 730 -18.78 -7.90 5.93
CA ALA A 730 -19.50 -6.82 6.61
C ALA A 730 -21.02 -6.84 6.28
N ALA A 731 -21.38 -7.26 5.07
CA ALA A 731 -22.79 -7.37 4.66
C ALA A 731 -23.50 -8.58 5.31
N LEU A 732 -22.79 -9.67 5.62
CA LEU A 732 -23.35 -10.79 6.41
C LEU A 732 -23.76 -10.33 7.82
N ASP A 733 -22.90 -9.55 8.50
CA ASP A 733 -23.20 -8.98 9.81
C ASP A 733 -24.35 -7.95 9.75
N ALA A 734 -24.38 -7.13 8.69
CA ALA A 734 -25.48 -6.19 8.46
C ALA A 734 -26.83 -6.92 8.27
N LEU A 735 -26.86 -8.01 7.50
CA LEU A 735 -28.06 -8.83 7.33
C LEU A 735 -28.51 -9.40 8.67
N ALA A 736 -27.61 -9.97 9.46
CA ALA A 736 -27.90 -10.49 10.79
C ALA A 736 -28.50 -9.42 11.72
N PHE A 737 -27.87 -8.23 11.72
CA PHE A 737 -28.35 -7.10 12.51
C PHE A 737 -29.76 -6.67 12.12
N LEU A 738 -30.05 -6.54 10.83
CA LEU A 738 -31.37 -6.17 10.30
C LEU A 738 -32.44 -7.23 10.58
N SER A 739 -32.05 -8.51 10.69
CA SER A 739 -32.97 -9.63 10.93
C SER A 739 -33.18 -9.96 12.40
N ARG A 740 -32.46 -9.31 13.35
CA ARG A 740 -32.42 -9.71 14.78
C ARG A 740 -33.74 -9.63 15.52
N GLN A 741 -34.67 -8.80 15.07
CA GLN A 741 -36.00 -8.61 15.68
C GLN A 741 -37.13 -9.11 14.81
N GLN A 742 -36.83 -9.80 13.68
CA GLN A 742 -37.87 -10.35 12.84
C GLN A 742 -38.60 -11.51 13.56
N PRO A 743 -39.93 -11.63 13.39
CA PRO A 743 -40.68 -12.73 13.99
C PRO A 743 -40.18 -14.11 13.53
N ASP A 744 -39.79 -14.26 12.27
CA ASP A 744 -39.18 -15.46 11.72
C ASP A 744 -37.92 -15.15 10.90
N PRO A 745 -36.72 -15.25 11.53
CA PRO A 745 -35.46 -15.07 10.84
C PRO A 745 -34.92 -16.36 10.18
N SER A 746 -35.73 -17.42 9.99
CA SER A 746 -35.23 -18.73 9.54
C SER A 746 -34.46 -18.66 8.24
N ALA A 747 -34.90 -17.90 7.24
CA ALA A 747 -34.21 -17.78 5.97
C ALA A 747 -32.81 -17.11 6.13
N THR A 748 -32.68 -16.15 7.04
CA THR A 748 -31.38 -15.53 7.37
C THR A 748 -30.49 -16.54 8.11
N ILE A 749 -31.03 -17.30 9.05
CA ILE A 749 -30.26 -18.35 9.77
C ILE A 749 -29.72 -19.37 8.79
N ASP A 750 -30.57 -19.90 7.89
CA ASP A 750 -30.17 -20.90 6.90
C ASP A 750 -29.09 -20.35 5.96
N PHE A 751 -29.26 -19.13 5.49
CA PHE A 751 -28.26 -18.45 4.65
C PHE A 751 -26.91 -18.27 5.36
N LEU A 752 -26.89 -17.75 6.58
CA LEU A 752 -25.67 -17.57 7.36
C LEU A 752 -25.04 -18.92 7.74
N THR A 753 -25.85 -19.90 8.14
CA THR A 753 -25.38 -21.26 8.49
C THR A 753 -24.72 -21.94 7.27
N SER A 754 -25.25 -21.72 6.05
CA SER A 754 -24.63 -22.24 4.84
C SER A 754 -23.22 -21.70 4.56
N HIS A 755 -22.82 -20.59 5.19
CA HIS A 755 -21.45 -20.02 5.11
C HIS A 755 -20.51 -20.60 6.16
N LEU A 756 -20.97 -21.33 7.17
CA LEU A 756 -20.10 -21.99 8.16
C LEU A 756 -19.24 -23.11 7.56
N THR A 757 -19.62 -23.58 6.36
CA THR A 757 -18.86 -24.56 5.58
C THR A 757 -18.19 -23.93 4.35
N ASP A 758 -18.18 -22.60 4.23
CA ASP A 758 -17.52 -21.91 3.12
C ASP A 758 -16.02 -22.25 3.15
N PRO A 759 -15.39 -22.53 2.00
CA PRO A 759 -13.96 -22.81 1.94
C PRO A 759 -13.10 -21.67 2.53
N ARG A 760 -13.51 -20.42 2.35
CA ARG A 760 -12.80 -19.23 2.81
C ARG A 760 -12.95 -19.05 4.32
N GLU A 761 -11.82 -19.08 5.03
CA GLU A 761 -11.81 -18.96 6.50
C GLU A 761 -12.46 -17.66 6.99
N GLY A 762 -12.19 -16.53 6.34
CA GLY A 762 -12.79 -15.24 6.68
C GLY A 762 -14.32 -15.23 6.56
N TYR A 763 -14.88 -15.97 5.60
CA TYR A 763 -16.34 -16.08 5.42
C TYR A 763 -16.97 -16.94 6.51
N ARG A 764 -16.30 -18.05 6.92
CA ARG A 764 -16.75 -18.87 8.06
C ARG A 764 -16.76 -18.07 9.37
N ALA A 765 -15.69 -17.32 9.62
CA ALA A 765 -15.56 -16.48 10.81
C ALA A 765 -16.63 -15.36 10.81
N ALA A 766 -16.83 -14.67 9.69
CA ALA A 766 -17.86 -13.64 9.55
C ALA A 766 -19.27 -14.19 9.73
N ALA A 767 -19.58 -15.35 9.17
CA ALA A 767 -20.89 -16.01 9.35
C ALA A 767 -21.13 -16.40 10.81
N ALA A 768 -20.11 -16.92 11.51
CA ALA A 768 -20.20 -17.20 12.94
C ALA A 768 -20.47 -15.94 13.75
N THR A 769 -19.75 -14.84 13.48
CA THR A 769 -19.97 -13.52 14.09
C THR A 769 -21.39 -13.01 13.81
N ALA A 770 -21.86 -13.08 12.54
CA ALA A 770 -23.18 -12.66 12.14
C ALA A 770 -24.30 -13.46 12.83
N LEU A 771 -24.13 -14.78 13.00
CA LEU A 771 -25.07 -15.60 13.78
C LEU A 771 -25.11 -15.19 15.26
N GLY A 772 -23.99 -14.79 15.83
CA GLY A 772 -23.91 -14.18 17.15
C GLY A 772 -24.62 -12.83 17.22
N THR A 773 -24.51 -11.98 16.18
CA THR A 773 -25.21 -10.69 16.04
C THR A 773 -26.73 -10.91 15.94
N LEU A 774 -27.16 -11.91 15.16
CA LEU A 774 -28.57 -12.28 15.04
C LEU A 774 -29.20 -12.70 16.40
N GLY A 775 -28.41 -13.32 17.27
CA GLY A 775 -28.84 -13.66 18.63
C GLY A 775 -29.85 -14.80 18.75
N ASN A 776 -30.10 -15.57 17.68
CA ASN A 776 -31.12 -16.60 17.69
C ASN A 776 -30.56 -17.96 18.12
N GLN A 777 -31.24 -18.62 19.10
CA GLN A 777 -30.81 -19.90 19.69
C GLN A 777 -30.72 -21.07 18.69
N ARG A 778 -31.45 -21.01 17.55
CA ARG A 778 -31.39 -22.04 16.49
C ARG A 778 -29.97 -22.18 15.90
N ALA A 779 -29.14 -21.12 15.94
CA ALA A 779 -27.78 -21.16 15.47
C ALA A 779 -26.80 -21.91 16.38
N ARG A 780 -27.18 -22.18 17.66
CA ARG A 780 -26.30 -22.73 18.69
C ARG A 780 -25.66 -24.05 18.28
N ALA A 781 -26.45 -25.00 17.75
CA ALA A 781 -25.94 -26.31 17.37
C ALA A 781 -24.86 -26.22 16.29
N ALA A 782 -25.10 -25.43 15.24
CA ALA A 782 -24.12 -25.21 14.16
C ALA A 782 -22.84 -24.54 14.63
N LEU A 783 -22.95 -23.51 15.48
CA LEU A 783 -21.81 -22.82 16.10
C LEU A 783 -21.02 -23.73 17.04
N THR A 784 -21.68 -24.61 17.82
CA THR A 784 -21.03 -25.60 18.67
C THR A 784 -20.23 -26.61 17.84
N THR A 785 -20.80 -27.09 16.75
CA THR A 785 -20.10 -27.98 15.81
C THR A 785 -18.88 -27.29 15.20
N LEU A 786 -19.01 -26.01 14.81
CA LEU A 786 -17.90 -25.24 14.25
C LEU A 786 -16.77 -25.01 15.27
N ALA A 787 -17.11 -24.65 16.52
CA ALA A 787 -16.13 -24.46 17.59
C ALA A 787 -15.37 -25.75 17.96
N ALA A 788 -16.08 -26.89 17.91
CA ALA A 788 -15.50 -28.21 18.20
C ALA A 788 -14.71 -28.81 17.00
N SER A 789 -14.81 -28.23 15.81
CA SER A 789 -14.11 -28.75 14.63
C SER A 789 -12.60 -28.63 14.78
N ARG A 790 -11.85 -29.57 14.13
CA ARG A 790 -10.38 -29.59 14.18
C ARG A 790 -9.80 -28.38 13.45
N GLN A 791 -9.40 -27.38 14.20
CA GLN A 791 -8.77 -26.14 13.73
C GLN A 791 -7.56 -25.78 14.59
N PRO A 792 -6.62 -24.97 14.07
CA PRO A 792 -5.53 -24.42 14.90
C PRO A 792 -6.04 -23.70 16.14
N ALA A 793 -5.25 -23.72 17.22
CA ALA A 793 -5.66 -23.11 18.49
C ALA A 793 -5.95 -21.59 18.38
N ASN A 794 -5.29 -20.91 17.47
CA ASN A 794 -5.43 -19.48 17.15
C ASN A 794 -6.34 -19.20 15.95
N SER A 795 -7.17 -20.17 15.53
CA SER A 795 -8.06 -19.97 14.37
C SER A 795 -9.09 -18.86 14.62
N PRO A 796 -9.21 -17.86 13.73
CA PRO A 796 -10.24 -16.82 13.81
C PRO A 796 -11.66 -17.39 13.73
N VAL A 797 -11.86 -18.52 13.07
CA VAL A 797 -13.15 -19.21 12.99
C VAL A 797 -13.57 -19.75 14.36
N ARG A 798 -12.64 -20.40 15.07
CA ARG A 798 -12.91 -20.88 16.43
C ARG A 798 -13.24 -19.73 17.36
N ALA A 799 -12.41 -18.69 17.37
CA ALA A 799 -12.62 -17.51 18.21
C ALA A 799 -13.99 -16.84 17.93
N ALA A 800 -14.37 -16.71 16.65
CA ALA A 800 -15.67 -16.15 16.26
C ALA A 800 -16.85 -17.05 16.73
N ALA A 801 -16.73 -18.36 16.57
CA ALA A 801 -17.76 -19.28 17.02
C ALA A 801 -17.95 -19.31 18.53
N GLU A 802 -16.85 -19.30 19.31
CA GLU A 802 -16.87 -19.24 20.77
C GLU A 802 -17.47 -17.90 21.28
N ALA A 803 -17.08 -16.77 20.66
CA ALA A 803 -17.65 -15.46 20.97
C ALA A 803 -19.17 -15.40 20.67
N ALA A 804 -19.60 -15.97 19.53
CA ALA A 804 -20.99 -16.05 19.17
C ALA A 804 -21.80 -16.92 20.17
N LEU A 805 -21.26 -18.06 20.59
CA LEU A 805 -21.86 -18.92 21.61
C LEU A 805 -21.97 -18.25 22.99
N ALA A 806 -20.93 -17.51 23.39
CA ALA A 806 -20.96 -16.72 24.65
C ALA A 806 -22.07 -15.66 24.59
N ARG A 807 -22.21 -14.97 23.44
CA ARG A 807 -23.28 -13.98 23.24
C ARG A 807 -24.68 -14.62 23.28
N LEU A 808 -24.88 -15.76 22.63
CA LEU A 808 -26.15 -16.50 22.71
C LEU A 808 -26.47 -16.94 24.13
N THR A 809 -25.47 -17.30 24.92
CA THR A 809 -25.64 -17.67 26.32
C THR A 809 -26.02 -16.46 27.18
N SER A 810 -25.38 -15.30 27.00
CA SER A 810 -25.72 -14.07 27.74
C SER A 810 -27.13 -13.59 27.43
N LEU A 811 -27.59 -13.68 26.19
CA LEU A 811 -28.95 -13.35 25.80
C LEU A 811 -30.01 -14.29 26.43
N GLN A 812 -29.66 -15.56 26.66
CA GLN A 812 -30.54 -16.54 27.28
C GLN A 812 -30.62 -16.36 28.81
N SER A 813 -29.51 -15.99 29.44
CA SER A 813 -29.44 -15.86 30.89
C SER A 813 -30.12 -14.58 31.40
N GLY A 814 -30.49 -13.65 30.51
CA GLY A 814 -31.19 -12.40 30.88
C GLY A 814 -30.46 -11.67 31.97
N ALA A 815 -29.19 -11.30 31.72
CA ALA A 815 -28.36 -10.67 32.75
C ALA A 815 -29.09 -9.44 33.32
N PRO A 816 -29.30 -9.34 34.64
CA PRO A 816 -30.03 -8.21 35.28
C PRO A 816 -29.48 -6.84 34.87
N GLU A 817 -28.15 -6.78 34.56
CA GLU A 817 -27.45 -5.59 34.09
C GLU A 817 -27.88 -5.18 32.66
N LEU A 818 -28.22 -6.13 31.80
CA LEU A 818 -28.70 -5.81 30.45
C LEU A 818 -30.14 -5.31 30.47
N GLN A 819 -30.99 -5.85 31.35
CA GLN A 819 -32.35 -5.36 31.57
C GLN A 819 -32.35 -3.94 32.19
N ASP A 820 -31.44 -3.67 33.12
CA ASP A 820 -31.24 -2.34 33.69
C ASP A 820 -30.72 -1.35 32.63
N LEU A 821 -29.78 -1.76 31.78
CA LEU A 821 -29.26 -0.92 30.71
C LEU A 821 -30.32 -0.64 29.60
N VAL A 822 -31.12 -1.63 29.25
CA VAL A 822 -32.25 -1.48 28.30
C VAL A 822 -33.30 -0.54 28.90
N GLN A 823 -33.59 -0.68 30.17
CA GLN A 823 -34.54 0.20 30.84
C GLN A 823 -34.03 1.65 30.92
N ARG A 824 -32.76 1.87 31.25
CA ARG A 824 -32.12 3.20 31.22
C ARG A 824 -32.10 3.81 29.83
N LEU A 825 -31.82 3.02 28.79
CA LEU A 825 -31.87 3.48 27.40
C LEU A 825 -33.30 3.89 27.02
N GLN A 826 -34.30 3.12 27.37
CA GLN A 826 -35.72 3.46 27.14
C GLN A 826 -36.13 4.72 27.89
N GLU A 827 -35.70 4.88 29.14
CA GLU A 827 -35.94 6.10 29.93
C GLU A 827 -35.25 7.33 29.32
N GLN A 828 -34.01 7.17 28.80
CA GLN A 828 -33.29 8.25 28.11
C GLN A 828 -33.94 8.59 26.76
N GLN A 829 -34.40 7.61 26.02
CA GLN A 829 -35.11 7.82 24.77
C GLN A 829 -36.42 8.56 24.97
N LYS A 830 -37.19 8.19 25.98
CA LYS A 830 -38.40 8.90 26.38
C LYS A 830 -38.13 10.35 26.79
N ARG A 831 -37.02 10.57 27.54
CA ARG A 831 -36.60 11.90 27.95
C ARG A 831 -36.13 12.79 26.78
N LEU A 832 -35.50 12.19 25.76
CA LEU A 832 -35.15 12.84 24.50
C LEU A 832 -36.43 13.22 23.68
N GLU A 833 -37.42 12.35 23.64
CA GLU A 833 -38.71 12.64 23.00
C GLU A 833 -39.47 13.78 23.72
N GLU A 834 -39.49 13.80 25.05
CA GLU A 834 -40.07 14.87 25.88
C GLU A 834 -39.33 16.19 25.69
N LEU A 835 -37.98 16.18 25.59
CA LEU A 835 -37.17 17.35 25.31
C LEU A 835 -37.40 17.87 23.90
N SER A 836 -37.49 16.98 22.93
CA SER A 836 -37.78 17.32 21.52
C SER A 836 -39.17 17.95 21.37
N ALA A 837 -40.17 17.41 22.08
CA ALA A 837 -41.52 18.00 22.12
C ALA A 837 -41.55 19.36 22.80
N THR A 838 -40.76 19.54 23.86
CA THR A 838 -40.60 20.81 24.55
C THR A 838 -39.92 21.86 23.69
N LEU A 839 -38.87 21.47 22.97
CA LEU A 839 -38.15 22.32 22.00
C LEU A 839 -39.08 22.78 20.87
N LYS A 840 -39.86 21.87 20.28
CA LYS A 840 -40.88 22.21 19.27
C LYS A 840 -41.96 23.17 19.78
N ASN A 841 -42.34 23.04 21.06
CA ASN A 841 -43.29 23.97 21.69
C ASN A 841 -42.65 25.35 21.98
N LEU A 842 -41.40 25.41 22.32
CA LEU A 842 -40.64 26.64 22.48
C LEU A 842 -40.42 27.38 21.13
N GLU A 843 -40.06 26.64 20.08
CA GLU A 843 -39.94 27.16 18.71
C GLU A 843 -41.26 27.73 18.19
N LYS A 844 -42.40 27.12 18.51
CA LYS A 844 -43.72 27.63 18.20
C LYS A 844 -44.08 28.91 18.96
N LYS A 845 -43.56 29.10 20.19
CA LYS A 845 -43.76 30.27 21.02
C LYS A 845 -42.83 31.46 20.68
N THR A 846 -41.70 31.17 20.01
CA THR A 846 -40.71 32.18 19.61
C THR A 846 -40.80 32.57 18.14
N ALA A 847 -41.72 31.99 17.36
CA ALA A 847 -42.00 32.41 16.01
C ALA A 847 -42.68 33.80 16.04
N PRO A 848 -42.14 34.81 15.33
CA PRO A 848 -42.76 36.10 15.29
C PRO A 848 -44.15 36.01 14.62
N GLU A 849 -45.18 36.53 15.30
CA GLU A 849 -46.51 36.71 14.70
C GLU A 849 -46.34 37.55 13.39
N LYS A 850 -46.85 36.98 12.31
CA LYS A 850 -46.92 37.63 11.01
C LYS A 850 -48.07 38.62 10.97
#